data_bbc198de57600df4c2f54335364e2797
#
_entry.id   bbc198de57600df4c2f54335364e2797
#
_cell.length_a   1.000
_cell.length_b   1.000
_cell.length_c   1.000
_cell.angle_alpha   90.00
_cell.angle_beta   90.00
_cell.angle_gamma   90.00
#
_symmetry.space_group_name_H-M   'P 1'
#
loop_
_entity.id
_entity.type
_entity.pdbx_description
1 polymer ?
#
loop_
_entity_poly.entity_id
_entity_poly.type
_entity_poly.pdbx_seq_one_letter_code
_entity_poly.pdbx_strand_id
1 'polypeptide(L)'
;MNSILNRSVKFFFTGFIITILFSVICLAGNTGKISGRVTDKTNGEPLIGANVFIQSLKIGASTDVNGDYFILNVPPGIYTLTVSMIGYEKVYRTNVIIIIDRTTNQNFTLQTVSIEVENVVVTAERPVVDKDLTASEQIVTSEMLETSGLRSVQDVLVTLPGFFSDNSSLAWQRGRTKSYIRGSSNVQAVYMIDNLSVNSGLVSDNYSGFNTSTIEQISVLTGGYNAEYGEGRSAVINIVSKEAPEGIHGTLIGRMRPAGVYHFGRNMYSPENNDYLSTGIDYWTRLSQDVNSQFYQKSTDSLLQAWREQTTPNDTLADYADRPEFEYEGTLYGSLSEKFSFLVSGRYKRGVGIFPQAIPYNPESNIQGYINYKFSPELKIRIGGFVGGYESADYTASNLNTSEMGQEAGWLAPMRIDEQYARAKFNLFGAPYRQWPEKRLWAQLYGKVTHVLNDQSFYEVTLSYLKDNLDRSDRDNRIPDTLWLPDVVSMHPRYTLQAYYHTWTKNNSESYQIKSDYTNQVTKTHNIKAGFAFKTFDFYYENFSAGSSGNRNNSMNIFSGNPYEGNLYVQDKIEFPGLIVNIGVRGDFFNQNRDAPKNMYDPLAFQVGTPGHDLGAPLGIPGTPERETTELQIAIAPRLGISHPISDRAVLHFVYGHFYQRPSWTKMFGFPFVNYTTVWDSILNPYAKQTTYMDEWQGYYGNPKLGYERTIQYELGVDYNVADLIKFDVTGYYKDASGEADVITGVYAATYSTTKALMVSNSGYSDVRGIETKIDSRFNGMFNFGLSHEIYWSFTGEVGYSRLYETGSPSINVPKGLRQGKGAWADYQRIKGWVSFTLGKDEGPEIAGIKPLSDLNVFMNFWWRNGDPYTYHGPGDFSTEPNNKRWFNYYQIDLNVSKGFNFMGTQLELSVDVKNLFNFKFLRLLYDDDLVRYLENPNLPESERLPKTYDFSEPNIWEWYSYEVPPRRVYLQLAVKF
;
A
#
# COMPACT_ATOMS: atom_id res chain seq x y z
N MET A 1 -33.81 8.56 3.41
CA MET A 1 -33.49 7.30 2.69
C MET A 1 -34.19 7.19 1.33
N ASN A 2 -35.51 7.34 1.23
CA ASN A 2 -36.23 7.21 -0.07
C ASN A 2 -35.92 8.29 -1.13
N SER A 3 -35.53 9.49 -0.75
CA SER A 3 -35.19 10.58 -1.70
C SER A 3 -33.79 10.42 -2.32
N ILE A 4 -32.86 9.82 -1.60
CA ILE A 4 -31.49 9.56 -2.05
C ILE A 4 -31.49 8.36 -3.02
N LEU A 5 -32.20 7.29 -2.69
CA LEU A 5 -32.36 6.13 -3.57
C LEU A 5 -32.98 6.52 -4.93
N ASN A 6 -33.99 7.40 -4.92
CA ASN A 6 -34.65 7.84 -6.16
C ASN A 6 -33.78 8.79 -7.01
N ARG A 7 -32.87 9.57 -6.43
CA ARG A 7 -31.90 10.38 -7.18
C ARG A 7 -30.78 9.52 -7.80
N SER A 8 -30.21 8.62 -7.02
CA SER A 8 -29.14 7.72 -7.51
C SER A 8 -29.63 6.79 -8.61
N VAL A 9 -30.85 6.21 -8.48
CA VAL A 9 -31.45 5.36 -9.51
C VAL A 9 -31.77 6.16 -10.77
N LYS A 10 -32.26 7.39 -10.65
CA LYS A 10 -32.50 8.26 -11.83
C LYS A 10 -31.20 8.65 -12.53
N PHE A 11 -30.14 8.94 -11.79
CA PHE A 11 -28.84 9.26 -12.35
C PHE A 11 -28.23 8.05 -13.06
N PHE A 12 -28.36 6.86 -12.49
CA PHE A 12 -27.93 5.60 -13.09
C PHE A 12 -28.69 5.28 -14.39
N PHE A 13 -30.02 5.44 -14.39
CA PHE A 13 -30.85 5.22 -15.58
C PHE A 13 -30.61 6.27 -16.68
N THR A 14 -30.43 7.53 -16.33
CA THR A 14 -30.12 8.60 -17.29
C THR A 14 -28.71 8.42 -17.86
N GLY A 15 -27.72 8.05 -17.02
CA GLY A 15 -26.36 7.70 -17.44
C GLY A 15 -26.35 6.48 -18.37
N PHE A 16 -27.13 5.43 -18.05
CA PHE A 16 -27.26 4.22 -18.85
C PHE A 16 -27.89 4.50 -20.23
N ILE A 17 -28.90 5.36 -20.30
CA ILE A 17 -29.53 5.75 -21.58
C ILE A 17 -28.57 6.62 -22.42
N ILE A 18 -27.83 7.55 -21.79
CA ILE A 18 -26.81 8.36 -22.47
C ILE A 18 -25.67 7.46 -22.97
N THR A 19 -25.28 6.44 -22.22
CA THR A 19 -24.23 5.48 -22.60
C THR A 19 -24.64 4.64 -23.80
N ILE A 20 -25.91 4.23 -23.90
CA ILE A 20 -26.44 3.52 -25.09
C ILE A 20 -26.45 4.41 -26.33
N LEU A 21 -26.65 5.73 -26.18
CA LEU A 21 -26.63 6.70 -27.27
C LEU A 21 -25.21 7.12 -27.70
N PHE A 22 -24.20 7.00 -26.82
CA PHE A 22 -22.78 7.27 -27.12
C PHE A 22 -21.94 6.03 -27.45
N SER A 23 -22.51 4.83 -27.51
CA SER A 23 -21.79 3.57 -27.70
C SER A 23 -21.10 3.37 -29.07
N VAL A 24 -20.84 4.44 -29.80
CA VAL A 24 -20.11 4.38 -31.08
C VAL A 24 -18.60 4.60 -30.96
N ILE A 25 -18.05 4.93 -29.78
CA ILE A 25 -16.62 5.30 -29.62
C ILE A 25 -15.96 4.60 -28.44
N CYS A 26 -14.95 3.74 -28.76
CA CYS A 26 -13.66 3.38 -28.09
C CYS A 26 -13.58 2.54 -26.83
N LEU A 27 -12.62 1.44 -26.86
CA LEU A 27 -12.57 0.54 -25.69
C LEU A 27 -11.43 -0.52 -25.66
N ALA A 28 -10.65 -0.74 -24.57
CA ALA A 28 -9.55 -1.76 -24.38
C ALA A 28 -9.53 -2.51 -23.04
N GLY A 29 -8.81 -3.66 -22.88
CA GLY A 29 -8.91 -4.58 -21.72
C GLY A 29 -7.59 -5.13 -21.14
N ASN A 30 -7.69 -5.90 -20.01
CA ASN A 30 -6.62 -6.55 -19.21
C ASN A 30 -6.14 -7.87 -19.80
N THR A 31 -5.68 -7.90 -21.03
CA THR A 31 -5.36 -9.13 -21.73
C THR A 31 -4.05 -9.02 -22.49
N GLY A 32 -3.47 -10.17 -22.82
CA GLY A 32 -2.32 -10.24 -23.71
C GLY A 32 -2.74 -10.56 -25.15
N LYS A 33 -1.74 -10.59 -26.00
CA LYS A 33 -1.86 -10.95 -27.43
C LYS A 33 -0.90 -12.10 -27.74
N ILE A 34 -1.32 -13.02 -28.60
CA ILE A 34 -0.44 -14.01 -29.23
C ILE A 34 -0.30 -13.63 -30.70
N SER A 35 0.90 -13.69 -31.23
CA SER A 35 1.17 -13.54 -32.67
C SER A 35 2.22 -14.54 -33.13
N GLY A 36 2.30 -14.76 -34.42
CA GLY A 36 3.34 -15.63 -35.00
C GLY A 36 3.08 -15.95 -36.44
N ARG A 37 3.91 -16.86 -36.96
CA ARG A 37 3.83 -17.33 -38.33
C ARG A 37 3.82 -18.86 -38.36
N VAL A 38 3.04 -19.42 -39.29
CA VAL A 38 2.99 -20.86 -39.57
C VAL A 38 3.57 -21.11 -40.96
N THR A 39 4.56 -21.99 -41.07
CA THR A 39 5.27 -22.32 -42.31
C THR A 39 5.35 -23.81 -42.49
N ASP A 40 5.54 -24.25 -43.77
CA ASP A 40 5.85 -25.62 -44.10
C ASP A 40 7.28 -25.96 -43.73
N LYS A 41 7.50 -27.06 -43.05
CA LYS A 41 8.83 -27.47 -42.55
C LYS A 41 9.78 -27.84 -43.70
N THR A 42 9.25 -28.26 -44.86
CA THR A 42 10.04 -28.80 -45.95
C THR A 42 10.59 -27.71 -46.88
N ASN A 43 9.78 -26.68 -47.17
CA ASN A 43 10.10 -25.65 -48.15
C ASN A 43 10.12 -24.24 -47.54
N GLY A 44 9.69 -24.07 -46.26
CA GLY A 44 9.59 -22.76 -45.57
C GLY A 44 8.50 -21.83 -46.07
N GLU A 45 7.61 -22.31 -46.96
CA GLU A 45 6.51 -21.50 -47.47
C GLU A 45 5.45 -21.21 -46.40
N PRO A 46 4.78 -20.04 -46.45
CA PRO A 46 3.71 -19.71 -45.52
C PRO A 46 2.49 -20.61 -45.69
N LEU A 47 1.94 -21.11 -44.61
CA LEU A 47 0.72 -21.90 -44.61
C LEU A 47 -0.51 -21.02 -44.38
N ILE A 48 -1.28 -20.81 -45.44
CA ILE A 48 -2.49 -20.00 -45.47
C ILE A 48 -3.67 -20.80 -44.92
N GLY A 49 -4.46 -20.24 -43.97
CA GLY A 49 -5.63 -20.92 -43.41
C GLY A 49 -5.29 -21.98 -42.35
N ALA A 50 -4.07 -22.06 -41.87
CA ALA A 50 -3.76 -22.90 -40.73
C ALA A 50 -4.48 -22.33 -39.47
N ASN A 51 -5.11 -23.21 -38.69
CA ASN A 51 -5.87 -22.83 -37.52
C ASN A 51 -4.99 -22.92 -36.25
N VAL A 52 -4.79 -21.81 -35.57
CA VAL A 52 -4.09 -21.71 -34.27
C VAL A 52 -5.13 -21.46 -33.19
N PHE A 53 -5.20 -22.34 -32.20
CA PHE A 53 -6.31 -22.41 -31.28
C PHE A 53 -5.89 -22.68 -29.85
N ILE A 54 -6.52 -22.02 -28.87
CA ILE A 54 -6.36 -22.29 -27.43
C ILE A 54 -7.59 -23.06 -26.98
N GLN A 55 -7.44 -24.36 -26.75
CA GLN A 55 -8.57 -25.23 -26.48
C GLN A 55 -9.30 -24.89 -25.17
N SER A 56 -8.57 -24.56 -24.11
CA SER A 56 -9.12 -24.22 -22.79
C SER A 56 -9.98 -22.95 -22.79
N LEU A 57 -9.69 -21.98 -23.68
CA LEU A 57 -10.42 -20.72 -23.82
C LEU A 57 -11.43 -20.75 -24.95
N LYS A 58 -11.31 -21.72 -25.88
CA LYS A 58 -12.10 -21.82 -27.11
C LYS A 58 -11.96 -20.58 -28.01
N ILE A 59 -10.75 -20.03 -28.08
CA ILE A 59 -10.39 -18.88 -28.93
C ILE A 59 -9.22 -19.24 -29.84
N GLY A 60 -9.17 -18.66 -31.04
CA GLY A 60 -8.11 -18.91 -32.00
C GLY A 60 -8.18 -17.96 -33.17
N ALA A 61 -7.28 -18.18 -34.15
CA ALA A 61 -7.20 -17.42 -35.39
C ALA A 61 -6.70 -18.30 -36.52
N SER A 62 -7.08 -17.97 -37.75
CA SER A 62 -6.52 -18.57 -38.95
C SER A 62 -5.40 -17.71 -39.51
N THR A 63 -4.38 -18.34 -40.09
CA THR A 63 -3.28 -17.65 -40.73
C THR A 63 -3.68 -16.94 -42.02
N ASP A 64 -3.11 -15.78 -42.26
CA ASP A 64 -3.30 -14.97 -43.48
C ASP A 64 -2.46 -15.48 -44.69
N VAL A 65 -2.48 -14.68 -45.78
CA VAL A 65 -1.74 -15.01 -47.01
C VAL A 65 -0.20 -15.08 -46.84
N ASN A 66 0.31 -14.53 -45.76
CA ASN A 66 1.74 -14.61 -45.43
C ASN A 66 2.05 -15.68 -44.34
N GLY A 67 1.01 -16.47 -43.98
CA GLY A 67 1.09 -17.43 -42.89
C GLY A 67 1.10 -16.78 -41.49
N ASP A 68 0.86 -15.47 -41.39
CA ASP A 68 0.85 -14.76 -40.12
C ASP A 68 -0.50 -14.84 -39.43
N TYR A 69 -0.50 -14.92 -38.10
CA TYR A 69 -1.70 -14.92 -37.28
C TYR A 69 -1.55 -14.07 -36.03
N PHE A 70 -2.65 -13.65 -35.44
CA PHE A 70 -2.68 -13.09 -34.08
C PHE A 70 -3.99 -13.43 -33.38
N ILE A 71 -3.94 -13.60 -32.08
CA ILE A 71 -5.08 -13.84 -31.20
C ILE A 71 -5.09 -12.73 -30.16
N LEU A 72 -6.13 -11.90 -30.16
CA LEU A 72 -6.34 -10.82 -29.19
C LEU A 72 -7.17 -11.31 -28.01
N ASN A 73 -7.23 -10.48 -26.96
CA ASN A 73 -8.08 -10.70 -25.78
C ASN A 73 -7.79 -12.04 -25.08
N VAL A 74 -6.52 -12.44 -25.01
CA VAL A 74 -6.11 -13.64 -24.29
C VAL A 74 -5.85 -13.28 -22.82
N PRO A 75 -6.60 -13.83 -21.85
CA PRO A 75 -6.32 -13.62 -20.44
C PRO A 75 -4.89 -14.06 -20.08
N PRO A 76 -4.26 -13.42 -19.08
CA PRO A 76 -2.95 -13.89 -18.60
C PRO A 76 -3.08 -15.30 -18.02
N GLY A 77 -2.03 -16.09 -18.15
CA GLY A 77 -2.01 -17.49 -17.71
C GLY A 77 -1.10 -18.36 -18.57
N ILE A 78 -1.11 -19.66 -18.30
CA ILE A 78 -0.31 -20.67 -19.01
C ILE A 78 -1.24 -21.53 -19.87
N TYR A 79 -0.97 -21.58 -21.17
CA TYR A 79 -1.85 -22.23 -22.13
C TYR A 79 -1.14 -23.23 -23.02
N THR A 80 -1.93 -24.12 -23.62
CA THR A 80 -1.50 -24.98 -24.73
C THR A 80 -2.10 -24.44 -26.02
N LEU A 81 -1.21 -24.07 -26.96
CA LEU A 81 -1.59 -23.74 -28.33
C LEU A 81 -1.64 -25.01 -29.18
N THR A 82 -2.69 -25.12 -29.96
CA THR A 82 -2.87 -26.18 -30.94
C THR A 82 -2.84 -25.58 -32.32
N VAL A 83 -2.00 -26.11 -33.22
CA VAL A 83 -1.95 -25.68 -34.59
C VAL A 83 -2.33 -26.86 -35.48
N SER A 84 -3.24 -26.64 -36.43
CA SER A 84 -3.75 -27.69 -37.33
C SER A 84 -4.04 -27.13 -38.73
N MET A 85 -3.74 -27.92 -39.73
CA MET A 85 -4.08 -27.65 -41.13
C MET A 85 -4.34 -28.98 -41.86
N ILE A 86 -5.27 -29.01 -42.79
CA ILE A 86 -5.56 -30.21 -43.57
C ILE A 86 -4.32 -30.63 -44.37
N GLY A 87 -3.91 -31.89 -44.27
CA GLY A 87 -2.71 -32.43 -44.92
C GLY A 87 -1.41 -32.26 -44.16
N TYR A 88 -1.46 -31.66 -42.95
CA TYR A 88 -0.32 -31.43 -42.07
C TYR A 88 -0.50 -32.07 -40.69
N GLU A 89 0.62 -32.35 -40.05
CA GLU A 89 0.69 -32.84 -38.68
C GLU A 89 0.16 -31.81 -37.71
N LYS A 90 -0.60 -32.24 -36.70
CA LYS A 90 -1.14 -31.41 -35.67
C LYS A 90 -0.08 -31.19 -34.59
N VAL A 91 0.27 -29.92 -34.30
CA VAL A 91 1.30 -29.56 -33.33
C VAL A 91 0.65 -28.94 -32.07
N TYR A 92 1.06 -29.43 -30.90
CA TYR A 92 0.68 -28.89 -29.62
C TYR A 92 1.90 -28.21 -29.01
N ARG A 93 1.77 -26.94 -28.59
CA ARG A 93 2.79 -26.22 -27.83
C ARG A 93 2.28 -25.92 -26.44
N THR A 94 2.80 -26.65 -25.45
CA THR A 94 2.45 -26.50 -24.03
C THR A 94 3.27 -25.38 -23.37
N ASN A 95 2.85 -24.93 -22.20
CA ASN A 95 3.55 -23.93 -21.36
C ASN A 95 3.71 -22.54 -22.02
N VAL A 96 2.78 -22.14 -22.87
CA VAL A 96 2.79 -20.80 -23.46
C VAL A 96 2.26 -19.81 -22.43
N ILE A 97 3.14 -18.92 -21.94
CA ILE A 97 2.82 -17.94 -20.90
C ILE A 97 2.32 -16.65 -21.56
N ILE A 98 1.15 -16.21 -21.18
CA ILE A 98 0.54 -14.96 -21.61
C ILE A 98 0.59 -13.95 -20.47
N ILE A 99 1.05 -12.76 -20.80
CA ILE A 99 1.24 -11.63 -19.87
C ILE A 99 0.39 -10.46 -20.37
N ILE A 100 -0.17 -9.70 -19.43
CA ILE A 100 -0.96 -8.50 -19.73
C ILE A 100 -0.13 -7.51 -20.57
N ASP A 101 -0.81 -6.84 -21.51
CA ASP A 101 -0.28 -5.78 -22.38
C ASP A 101 0.93 -6.19 -23.25
N ARG A 102 1.26 -7.49 -23.29
CA ARG A 102 2.38 -8.03 -24.07
C ARG A 102 1.93 -8.91 -25.22
N THR A 103 2.80 -8.97 -26.23
CA THR A 103 2.66 -9.86 -27.38
C THR A 103 3.55 -11.07 -27.18
N THR A 104 2.97 -12.25 -26.99
CA THR A 104 3.68 -13.52 -26.96
C THR A 104 3.86 -14.03 -28.39
N ASN A 105 5.09 -14.04 -28.90
CA ASN A 105 5.35 -14.50 -30.26
C ASN A 105 5.58 -16.01 -30.29
N GLN A 106 4.81 -16.73 -31.13
CA GLN A 106 4.85 -18.19 -31.28
C GLN A 106 4.82 -18.58 -32.75
N ASN A 107 5.98 -18.95 -33.31
CA ASN A 107 6.08 -19.44 -34.68
C ASN A 107 6.00 -20.97 -34.73
N PHE A 108 5.39 -21.50 -35.76
CA PHE A 108 5.22 -22.94 -35.98
C PHE A 108 5.71 -23.35 -37.35
N THR A 109 6.27 -24.54 -37.42
CA THR A 109 6.56 -25.24 -38.68
C THR A 109 5.81 -26.56 -38.70
N LEU A 110 4.96 -26.78 -39.68
CA LEU A 110 4.17 -28.01 -39.83
C LEU A 110 4.80 -28.92 -40.87
N GLN A 111 4.75 -30.24 -40.62
CA GLN A 111 5.22 -31.24 -41.56
C GLN A 111 4.03 -31.85 -42.31
N THR A 112 4.16 -32.02 -43.61
CA THR A 112 3.14 -32.74 -44.44
C THR A 112 3.06 -34.20 -44.04
N VAL A 113 1.85 -34.71 -43.91
CA VAL A 113 1.56 -36.11 -43.55
C VAL A 113 0.74 -36.79 -44.62
N SER A 114 1.17 -37.97 -45.01
CA SER A 114 0.42 -38.82 -45.92
C SER A 114 -0.41 -39.88 -45.22
N ILE A 115 -0.26 -40.08 -43.91
CA ILE A 115 -1.03 -41.07 -43.07
C ILE A 115 -1.08 -40.44 -41.65
N GLU A 116 -2.15 -40.70 -40.89
CA GLU A 116 -2.29 -40.24 -39.47
C GLU A 116 -1.08 -40.69 -38.65
N VAL A 117 -0.30 -39.73 -38.18
CA VAL A 117 0.88 -39.92 -37.34
C VAL A 117 0.56 -39.37 -35.92
N GLU A 118 1.27 -39.85 -34.91
CA GLU A 118 1.18 -39.37 -33.53
C GLU A 118 1.34 -37.85 -33.44
N ASN A 119 0.55 -37.22 -32.56
CA ASN A 119 0.58 -35.77 -32.32
C ASN A 119 1.96 -35.32 -31.78
N VAL A 120 2.54 -34.28 -32.35
CA VAL A 120 3.78 -33.70 -31.85
C VAL A 120 3.50 -32.72 -30.70
N VAL A 121 4.03 -33.02 -29.52
CA VAL A 121 3.97 -32.14 -28.35
C VAL A 121 5.32 -31.46 -28.17
N VAL A 122 5.33 -30.13 -28.18
CA VAL A 122 6.52 -29.30 -27.97
C VAL A 122 6.27 -28.43 -26.75
N THR A 123 7.17 -28.44 -25.77
CA THR A 123 7.10 -27.53 -24.63
C THR A 123 7.68 -26.17 -25.02
N ALA A 124 6.94 -25.10 -24.80
CA ALA A 124 7.44 -23.75 -25.02
C ALA A 124 8.50 -23.42 -23.96
N GLU A 125 9.63 -22.94 -24.38
CA GLU A 125 10.61 -22.31 -23.50
C GLU A 125 10.29 -20.83 -23.40
N ARG A 126 10.22 -20.32 -22.19
CA ARG A 126 10.04 -18.88 -21.96
C ARG A 126 11.31 -18.14 -22.38
N PRO A 127 11.23 -17.12 -23.26
CA PRO A 127 12.39 -16.29 -23.58
C PRO A 127 13.01 -15.71 -22.32
N VAL A 128 14.33 -15.74 -22.19
CA VAL A 128 15.06 -15.18 -21.04
C VAL A 128 14.95 -13.65 -21.05
N VAL A 129 14.98 -13.04 -22.23
CA VAL A 129 14.81 -11.60 -22.44
C VAL A 129 13.50 -11.35 -23.17
N ASP A 130 12.73 -10.41 -22.66
CA ASP A 130 11.47 -10.00 -23.25
C ASP A 130 11.69 -8.85 -24.22
N LYS A 131 11.51 -9.12 -25.52
CA LYS A 131 11.69 -8.12 -26.59
C LYS A 131 10.58 -7.03 -26.58
N ASP A 132 9.49 -7.27 -25.87
CA ASP A 132 8.31 -6.37 -25.78
C ASP A 132 8.35 -5.45 -24.54
N LEU A 133 9.52 -5.27 -23.95
CA LEU A 133 9.68 -4.48 -22.72
C LEU A 133 9.77 -2.97 -23.02
N THR A 134 8.64 -2.27 -23.05
CA THR A 134 8.56 -0.80 -23.23
C THR A 134 8.36 -0.03 -21.94
N ALA A 135 8.41 -0.70 -20.78
CA ALA A 135 8.24 -0.14 -19.44
C ALA A 135 9.05 -0.95 -18.42
N SER A 136 9.46 -0.33 -17.31
CA SER A 136 10.03 -1.07 -16.17
C SER A 136 8.92 -1.81 -15.43
N GLU A 137 8.79 -3.09 -15.70
CA GLU A 137 7.74 -3.95 -15.14
C GLU A 137 8.32 -5.16 -14.42
N GLN A 138 7.75 -5.47 -13.26
CA GLN A 138 7.99 -6.71 -12.51
C GLN A 138 6.72 -7.55 -12.53
N ILE A 139 6.85 -8.82 -12.89
CA ILE A 139 5.71 -9.74 -12.98
C ILE A 139 5.88 -10.86 -11.97
N VAL A 140 4.85 -11.06 -11.15
CA VAL A 140 4.74 -12.19 -10.23
C VAL A 140 3.56 -13.05 -10.66
N THR A 141 3.82 -14.29 -11.00
CA THR A 141 2.80 -15.25 -11.45
C THR A 141 2.23 -16.03 -10.27
N SER A 142 1.07 -16.66 -10.47
CA SER A 142 0.45 -17.57 -9.50
C SER A 142 1.40 -18.68 -9.04
N GLU A 143 2.22 -19.24 -9.94
CA GLU A 143 3.22 -20.24 -9.61
C GLU A 143 4.27 -19.71 -8.62
N MET A 144 4.79 -18.48 -8.85
CA MET A 144 5.74 -17.85 -7.93
C MET A 144 5.09 -17.59 -6.55
N LEU A 145 3.81 -17.19 -6.51
CA LEU A 145 3.07 -16.99 -5.26
C LEU A 145 2.93 -18.30 -4.48
N GLU A 146 2.60 -19.39 -5.17
CA GLU A 146 2.41 -20.69 -4.55
C GLU A 146 3.72 -21.28 -4.01
N THR A 147 4.83 -21.10 -4.72
CA THR A 147 6.14 -21.67 -4.33
C THR A 147 6.92 -20.83 -3.34
N SER A 148 6.70 -19.53 -3.28
CA SER A 148 7.47 -18.62 -2.41
C SER A 148 7.01 -18.57 -0.96
N GLY A 149 5.83 -19.11 -0.63
CA GLY A 149 5.24 -19.01 0.71
C GLY A 149 4.85 -17.58 1.12
N LEU A 150 4.75 -16.65 0.16
CA LEU A 150 4.31 -15.27 0.38
C LEU A 150 2.78 -15.25 0.62
N ARG A 151 2.35 -14.59 1.68
CA ARG A 151 0.98 -14.71 2.21
C ARG A 151 0.06 -13.56 1.85
N SER A 152 0.63 -12.46 1.39
CA SER A 152 -0.12 -11.25 1.03
C SER A 152 0.53 -10.56 -0.18
N VAL A 153 -0.23 -9.72 -0.85
CA VAL A 153 0.30 -8.86 -1.92
C VAL A 153 1.44 -7.99 -1.40
N GLN A 154 1.35 -7.50 -0.17
CA GLN A 154 2.41 -6.69 0.44
C GLN A 154 3.71 -7.49 0.64
N ASP A 155 3.62 -8.76 1.08
CA ASP A 155 4.80 -9.63 1.20
C ASP A 155 5.50 -9.82 -0.15
N VAL A 156 4.73 -9.93 -1.23
CA VAL A 156 5.25 -10.02 -2.60
C VAL A 156 5.98 -8.74 -2.99
N LEU A 157 5.33 -7.59 -2.82
CA LEU A 157 5.89 -6.30 -3.22
C LEU A 157 7.23 -6.01 -2.52
N VAL A 158 7.35 -6.37 -1.25
CA VAL A 158 8.60 -6.17 -0.48
C VAL A 158 9.78 -6.97 -1.05
N THR A 159 9.54 -8.09 -1.73
CA THR A 159 10.62 -8.88 -2.36
C THR A 159 11.13 -8.27 -3.67
N LEU A 160 10.32 -7.40 -4.32
CA LEU A 160 10.66 -6.81 -5.62
C LEU A 160 11.69 -5.69 -5.50
N PRO A 161 12.57 -5.49 -6.50
CA PRO A 161 13.45 -4.33 -6.57
C PRO A 161 12.62 -3.03 -6.66
N GLY A 162 13.21 -1.93 -6.22
CA GLY A 162 12.53 -0.64 -6.17
C GLY A 162 11.49 -0.47 -5.05
N PHE A 163 11.00 -1.58 -4.46
CA PHE A 163 10.07 -1.54 -3.35
C PHE A 163 10.79 -1.53 -1.99
N PHE A 164 10.33 -0.69 -1.10
CA PHE A 164 10.74 -0.70 0.30
C PHE A 164 9.53 -0.55 1.20
N SER A 165 9.48 -1.37 2.23
CA SER A 165 8.50 -1.24 3.31
C SER A 165 9.23 -0.81 4.57
N ASP A 166 8.79 0.28 5.17
CA ASP A 166 9.25 0.68 6.50
C ASP A 166 8.65 -0.29 7.51
N ASN A 167 9.41 -1.33 7.81
CA ASN A 167 9.05 -2.38 8.74
C ASN A 167 9.32 -1.95 10.21
N SER A 168 9.17 -0.67 10.53
CA SER A 168 9.22 -0.28 11.93
C SER A 168 8.35 -1.24 12.74
N SER A 169 8.85 -1.69 13.87
CA SER A 169 8.35 -2.84 14.65
C SER A 169 6.84 -2.89 14.90
N LEU A 170 6.13 -1.85 14.58
CA LEU A 170 4.70 -1.69 14.78
C LEU A 170 3.91 -1.53 13.49
N ALA A 171 4.52 -1.04 12.42
CA ALA A 171 3.85 -0.85 11.14
C ALA A 171 3.49 -2.20 10.48
N TRP A 172 4.28 -3.25 10.70
CA TRP A 172 4.05 -4.56 10.12
C TRP A 172 2.81 -5.29 10.67
N GLN A 173 2.33 -4.93 11.87
CA GLN A 173 1.16 -5.55 12.45
C GLN A 173 -0.12 -5.34 11.65
N ARG A 174 -0.23 -4.19 11.00
CA ARG A 174 -1.45 -3.76 10.31
C ARG A 174 -1.47 -4.03 8.81
N GLY A 175 -0.40 -4.59 8.25
CA GLY A 175 -0.25 -4.59 6.80
C GLY A 175 -0.20 -3.18 6.18
N ARG A 176 -0.05 -2.16 7.01
CA ARG A 176 -0.03 -0.73 6.65
C ARG A 176 1.36 -0.14 6.77
N THR A 177 2.35 -0.89 6.39
CA THR A 177 3.71 -0.37 6.31
C THR A 177 3.75 0.78 5.32
N LYS A 178 4.38 1.88 5.70
CA LYS A 178 4.73 2.91 4.72
C LYS A 178 5.64 2.26 3.69
N SER A 179 5.13 2.07 2.51
CA SER A 179 5.91 1.52 1.41
C SER A 179 6.43 2.66 0.55
N TYR A 180 7.61 2.47 0.00
CA TYR A 180 8.23 3.40 -0.92
C TYR A 180 8.56 2.65 -2.21
N ILE A 181 8.36 3.33 -3.33
CA ILE A 181 8.64 2.78 -4.64
C ILE A 181 9.62 3.70 -5.34
N ARG A 182 10.88 3.23 -5.54
CA ARG A 182 11.96 4.04 -6.08
C ARG A 182 12.05 5.42 -5.39
N GLY A 183 12.09 5.43 -4.07
CA GLY A 183 12.15 6.63 -3.24
C GLY A 183 10.85 7.44 -3.12
N SER A 184 9.81 7.10 -3.85
CA SER A 184 8.50 7.76 -3.78
C SER A 184 7.55 7.04 -2.82
N SER A 185 6.69 7.77 -2.09
CA SER A 185 5.71 7.18 -1.17
C SER A 185 4.68 6.30 -1.89
N ASN A 186 4.19 5.25 -1.23
CA ASN A 186 3.15 4.36 -1.76
C ASN A 186 1.80 5.05 -2.00
N VAL A 187 1.50 6.14 -1.32
CA VAL A 187 0.29 6.94 -1.59
C VAL A 187 0.29 7.56 -3.00
N GLN A 188 1.44 7.54 -3.67
CA GLN A 188 1.61 7.97 -5.06
C GLN A 188 1.44 6.83 -6.06
N ALA A 189 1.28 5.59 -5.60
CA ALA A 189 1.00 4.43 -6.42
C ALA A 189 -0.52 4.17 -6.54
N VAL A 190 -0.94 3.60 -7.67
CA VAL A 190 -2.29 3.10 -7.82
C VAL A 190 -2.31 1.57 -7.69
N TYR A 191 -3.23 1.07 -6.87
CA TYR A 191 -3.52 -0.35 -6.75
C TYR A 191 -4.79 -0.65 -7.53
N MET A 192 -4.74 -1.68 -8.35
CA MET A 192 -5.84 -2.09 -9.21
C MET A 192 -6.12 -3.59 -9.05
N ILE A 193 -7.40 -3.96 -9.13
CA ILE A 193 -7.82 -5.35 -9.32
C ILE A 193 -8.68 -5.44 -10.58
N ASP A 194 -8.34 -6.36 -11.45
CA ASP A 194 -9.01 -6.52 -12.76
C ASP A 194 -9.18 -5.18 -13.52
N ASN A 195 -8.15 -4.30 -13.45
CA ASN A 195 -8.08 -2.96 -14.05
C ASN A 195 -9.00 -1.89 -13.41
N LEU A 196 -9.42 -2.09 -12.19
CA LEU A 196 -10.21 -1.14 -11.43
C LEU A 196 -9.43 -0.65 -10.20
N SER A 197 -9.29 0.66 -10.05
CA SER A 197 -8.61 1.27 -8.90
C SER A 197 -9.34 0.95 -7.60
N VAL A 198 -8.57 0.56 -6.59
CA VAL A 198 -9.03 0.31 -5.21
C VAL A 198 -8.46 1.32 -4.22
N ASN A 199 -7.96 2.44 -4.72
CA ASN A 199 -7.46 3.53 -3.90
C ASN A 199 -8.62 4.33 -3.31
N SER A 200 -8.52 4.67 -2.00
CA SER A 200 -9.41 5.65 -1.40
C SER A 200 -9.12 7.04 -1.97
N GLY A 201 -10.11 7.64 -2.62
CA GLY A 201 -9.97 9.00 -3.13
C GLY A 201 -9.85 10.05 -2.02
N LEU A 202 -10.35 9.73 -0.82
CA LEU A 202 -10.43 10.65 0.30
C LEU A 202 -9.11 10.77 1.05
N VAL A 203 -8.50 9.64 1.45
CA VAL A 203 -7.32 9.61 2.34
C VAL A 203 -6.06 9.04 1.68
N SER A 204 -6.03 8.84 0.38
CA SER A 204 -4.89 8.27 -0.36
C SER A 204 -4.37 6.95 0.23
N ASP A 205 -5.27 6.10 0.68
CA ASP A 205 -4.97 4.79 1.24
C ASP A 205 -5.44 3.69 0.28
N ASN A 206 -4.86 2.49 0.38
CA ASN A 206 -5.08 1.41 -0.58
C ASN A 206 -5.58 0.15 0.12
N TYR A 207 -6.51 -0.56 -0.48
CA TYR A 207 -6.87 -1.88 -0.03
C TYR A 207 -5.85 -2.91 -0.54
N SER A 208 -5.32 -3.74 0.36
CA SER A 208 -4.33 -4.77 0.04
C SER A 208 -4.70 -6.16 0.56
N GLY A 209 -5.88 -6.32 1.14
CA GLY A 209 -6.36 -7.56 1.77
C GLY A 209 -6.84 -8.64 0.80
N PHE A 210 -6.27 -8.73 -0.41
CA PHE A 210 -6.67 -9.71 -1.42
C PHE A 210 -6.21 -11.13 -1.07
N ASN A 211 -7.04 -12.12 -1.39
CA ASN A 211 -6.73 -13.53 -1.21
C ASN A 211 -5.75 -13.99 -2.27
N THR A 212 -4.57 -14.45 -1.87
CA THR A 212 -3.48 -14.80 -2.80
C THR A 212 -3.83 -15.98 -3.70
N SER A 213 -4.68 -16.90 -3.25
CA SER A 213 -5.15 -18.05 -4.04
C SER A 213 -6.00 -17.67 -5.26
N THR A 214 -6.54 -16.43 -5.32
CA THR A 214 -7.32 -15.95 -6.45
C THR A 214 -6.50 -15.25 -7.52
N ILE A 215 -5.23 -14.98 -7.26
CA ILE A 215 -4.37 -14.16 -8.12
C ILE A 215 -3.72 -15.02 -9.19
N GLU A 216 -3.87 -14.63 -10.45
CA GLU A 216 -3.15 -15.20 -11.59
C GLU A 216 -1.83 -14.48 -11.80
N GLN A 217 -1.85 -13.14 -11.76
CA GLN A 217 -0.69 -12.31 -12.01
C GLN A 217 -0.74 -11.03 -11.19
N ILE A 218 0.41 -10.59 -10.67
CA ILE A 218 0.63 -9.22 -10.20
C ILE A 218 1.63 -8.58 -11.15
N SER A 219 1.21 -7.48 -11.79
CA SER A 219 2.07 -6.64 -12.62
C SER A 219 2.38 -5.36 -11.85
N VAL A 220 3.68 -5.08 -11.64
CA VAL A 220 4.16 -3.91 -10.92
C VAL A 220 4.97 -3.05 -11.89
N LEU A 221 4.36 -1.98 -12.34
CA LEU A 221 4.94 -1.00 -13.26
C LEU A 221 5.52 0.15 -12.43
N THR A 222 6.85 0.22 -12.34
CA THR A 222 7.57 1.23 -11.53
C THR A 222 7.97 2.45 -12.35
N GLY A 223 7.73 2.41 -13.67
CA GLY A 223 7.96 3.53 -14.57
C GLY A 223 7.51 3.23 -15.99
N GLY A 224 7.24 4.28 -16.74
CA GLY A 224 6.91 4.18 -18.15
C GLY A 224 5.62 3.47 -18.50
N TYR A 225 4.70 3.37 -17.58
CA TYR A 225 3.44 2.70 -17.84
C TYR A 225 2.58 3.45 -18.87
N ASN A 226 1.81 2.67 -19.63
CA ASN A 226 1.01 3.09 -20.78
C ASN A 226 -0.02 4.18 -20.43
N ALA A 227 -0.55 4.88 -21.44
CA ALA A 227 -1.51 5.98 -21.26
C ALA A 227 -2.86 5.53 -20.65
N GLU A 228 -3.21 4.24 -20.75
CA GLU A 228 -4.39 3.65 -20.09
C GLU A 228 -4.34 3.72 -18.56
N TYR A 229 -3.14 3.74 -17.97
CA TYR A 229 -2.94 3.81 -16.52
C TYR A 229 -2.85 5.26 -16.04
N GLY A 230 -3.54 5.60 -14.97
CA GLY A 230 -3.56 6.93 -14.35
C GLY A 230 -3.75 6.85 -12.85
N GLU A 231 -4.15 7.94 -12.23
CA GLU A 231 -4.39 8.10 -10.79
C GLU A 231 -3.13 7.92 -9.90
N GLY A 232 -1.98 7.50 -10.45
CA GLY A 232 -0.71 7.32 -9.74
C GLY A 232 0.44 8.00 -10.47
N ARG A 233 1.49 8.40 -9.74
CA ARG A 233 2.69 9.04 -10.30
C ARG A 233 3.99 8.32 -9.95
N SER A 234 3.95 7.31 -9.08
CA SER A 234 5.13 6.53 -8.69
C SER A 234 5.14 5.12 -9.28
N ALA A 235 4.00 4.43 -9.29
CA ALA A 235 3.84 3.08 -9.80
C ALA A 235 2.37 2.70 -10.03
N VAL A 236 2.17 1.61 -10.79
CA VAL A 236 0.91 0.90 -10.92
C VAL A 236 1.11 -0.54 -10.46
N ILE A 237 0.28 -1.01 -9.53
CA ILE A 237 0.21 -2.40 -9.08
C ILE A 237 -1.11 -2.97 -9.58
N ASN A 238 -1.07 -3.78 -10.63
CA ASN A 238 -2.25 -4.37 -11.22
C ASN A 238 -2.33 -5.85 -10.88
N ILE A 239 -3.35 -6.23 -10.13
CA ILE A 239 -3.64 -7.59 -9.68
C ILE A 239 -4.72 -8.16 -10.59
N VAL A 240 -4.45 -9.31 -11.18
CA VAL A 240 -5.37 -9.99 -12.08
C VAL A 240 -5.84 -11.29 -11.48
N SER A 241 -7.16 -11.46 -11.47
CA SER A 241 -7.80 -12.66 -10.95
C SER A 241 -7.63 -13.85 -11.89
N LYS A 242 -7.49 -15.06 -11.33
CA LYS A 242 -7.49 -16.32 -12.09
C LYS A 242 -8.75 -16.44 -12.97
N GLU A 243 -8.60 -16.91 -14.20
CA GLU A 243 -9.73 -17.33 -15.01
C GLU A 243 -10.17 -18.73 -14.59
N ALA A 244 -11.46 -18.99 -14.73
CA ALA A 244 -12.06 -20.26 -14.34
C ALA A 244 -11.84 -21.33 -15.43
N PRO A 245 -11.08 -22.40 -15.18
CA PRO A 245 -10.88 -23.50 -16.11
C PRO A 245 -12.12 -24.38 -16.24
N GLU A 246 -12.06 -25.40 -17.13
CA GLU A 246 -13.08 -26.44 -17.17
C GLU A 246 -13.07 -27.29 -15.89
N GLY A 247 -14.27 -27.69 -15.44
CA GLY A 247 -14.43 -28.40 -14.18
C GLY A 247 -14.50 -27.49 -12.97
N ILE A 248 -14.44 -28.08 -11.78
CA ILE A 248 -14.46 -27.37 -10.50
C ILE A 248 -13.13 -27.64 -9.79
N HIS A 249 -12.49 -26.58 -9.37
CA HIS A 249 -11.22 -26.61 -8.67
C HIS A 249 -11.34 -25.85 -7.36
N GLY A 250 -10.57 -26.24 -6.36
CA GLY A 250 -10.60 -25.58 -5.07
C GLY A 250 -9.27 -25.60 -4.35
N THR A 251 -9.09 -24.63 -3.47
CA THR A 251 -7.96 -24.55 -2.56
C THR A 251 -8.48 -24.17 -1.19
N LEU A 252 -8.11 -24.93 -0.18
CA LEU A 252 -8.36 -24.62 1.24
C LEU A 252 -7.01 -24.47 1.94
N ILE A 253 -6.81 -23.37 2.62
CA ILE A 253 -5.57 -23.05 3.33
C ILE A 253 -5.88 -22.73 4.79
N GLY A 254 -5.23 -23.43 5.71
CA GLY A 254 -5.23 -23.11 7.12
C GLY A 254 -3.80 -22.72 7.55
N ARG A 255 -3.66 -21.58 8.20
CA ARG A 255 -2.39 -21.08 8.74
C ARG A 255 -2.49 -20.84 10.23
N MET A 256 -1.42 -21.08 10.93
CA MET A 256 -1.33 -20.86 12.37
C MET A 256 0.04 -20.28 12.74
N ARG A 257 0.04 -19.26 13.57
CA ARG A 257 1.21 -18.81 14.32
C ARG A 257 1.00 -19.26 15.78
N PRO A 258 1.92 -20.04 16.37
CA PRO A 258 1.80 -20.44 17.78
C PRO A 258 1.69 -19.25 18.72
N ALA A 259 1.16 -19.47 19.89
CA ALA A 259 1.21 -18.50 20.98
C ALA A 259 2.67 -18.20 21.36
N GLY A 260 2.95 -16.99 21.80
CA GLY A 260 4.29 -16.58 22.22
C GLY A 260 4.48 -15.07 22.22
N VAL A 261 5.61 -14.63 22.78
CA VAL A 261 6.06 -13.24 22.76
C VAL A 261 6.71 -12.96 21.41
N TYR A 262 6.17 -12.00 20.66
CA TYR A 262 6.64 -11.63 19.31
C TYR A 262 7.22 -10.21 19.22
N HIS A 263 7.70 -9.71 20.34
CA HIS A 263 8.59 -8.52 20.44
C HIS A 263 9.90 -8.95 21.13
N PHE A 264 10.91 -8.15 21.03
CA PHE A 264 12.12 -8.35 21.84
C PHE A 264 11.83 -7.94 23.29
N GLY A 265 12.65 -8.41 24.22
CA GLY A 265 12.42 -8.19 25.63
C GLY A 265 11.47 -9.21 26.26
N ARG A 266 11.21 -9.03 27.52
CA ARG A 266 10.34 -9.92 28.32
C ARG A 266 8.86 -9.67 28.01
N ASN A 267 7.99 -10.62 28.37
CA ASN A 267 6.55 -10.38 28.36
C ASN A 267 6.21 -9.11 29.16
N MET A 268 5.40 -8.21 28.58
CA MET A 268 5.04 -6.95 29.24
C MET A 268 4.32 -7.15 30.57
N TYR A 269 3.62 -8.27 30.75
CA TYR A 269 2.94 -8.64 32.00
C TYR A 269 3.82 -9.46 32.95
N SER A 270 5.12 -9.66 32.64
CA SER A 270 5.97 -10.38 33.59
C SER A 270 6.10 -9.59 34.90
N PRO A 271 6.13 -10.25 36.06
CA PRO A 271 6.25 -9.57 37.35
C PRO A 271 7.53 -8.71 37.45
N GLU A 272 8.61 -9.12 36.78
CA GLU A 272 9.86 -8.37 36.78
C GLU A 272 9.77 -7.04 36.01
N ASN A 273 8.81 -6.90 35.11
CA ASN A 273 8.54 -5.65 34.40
C ASN A 273 7.58 -4.74 35.15
N ASN A 274 6.96 -5.25 36.20
CA ASN A 274 5.77 -4.66 36.80
C ASN A 274 5.90 -4.57 38.32
N ASP A 275 6.67 -3.61 38.80
CA ASP A 275 6.56 -3.21 40.19
C ASP A 275 5.14 -2.80 40.57
N TYR A 276 4.34 -2.43 39.58
CA TYR A 276 2.93 -2.10 39.77
C TYR A 276 2.04 -3.28 40.05
N LEU A 277 2.21 -4.40 39.33
CA LEU A 277 1.45 -5.63 39.62
C LEU A 277 1.94 -6.25 40.93
N SER A 278 3.21 -5.96 41.32
CA SER A 278 3.80 -6.32 42.60
C SER A 278 3.65 -5.24 43.69
N THR A 279 3.32 -4.01 43.37
CA THR A 279 3.03 -2.95 44.35
C THR A 279 1.70 -3.25 45.04
N GLY A 280 1.78 -4.05 46.05
CA GLY A 280 0.69 -4.36 46.92
C GLY A 280 0.30 -3.21 47.84
N ILE A 281 -0.45 -3.56 48.88
CA ILE A 281 -0.94 -2.68 49.89
C ILE A 281 0.16 -1.80 50.53
N ASP A 282 1.38 -2.29 50.62
CA ASP A 282 2.53 -1.59 51.22
C ASP A 282 2.92 -0.27 50.47
N TYR A 283 2.83 -0.28 49.14
CA TYR A 283 3.10 0.91 48.35
C TYR A 283 2.05 1.99 48.62
N TRP A 284 0.79 1.65 48.62
CA TRP A 284 -0.29 2.58 48.83
C TRP A 284 -0.37 3.03 50.27
N THR A 285 -0.04 2.16 51.23
CA THR A 285 0.12 2.53 52.65
C THR A 285 1.20 3.58 52.82
N ARG A 286 2.37 3.38 52.22
CA ARG A 286 3.47 4.35 52.27
C ARG A 286 3.07 5.72 51.71
N LEU A 287 2.40 5.74 50.53
CA LEU A 287 1.92 6.98 49.93
C LEU A 287 0.84 7.69 50.75
N SER A 288 -0.01 6.93 51.42
CA SER A 288 -1.06 7.50 52.29
C SER A 288 -0.49 8.05 53.59
N GLN A 289 0.72 7.66 54.00
CA GLN A 289 1.43 8.13 55.17
C GLN A 289 2.42 9.25 54.89
N ASP A 290 2.85 9.41 53.63
CA ASP A 290 3.80 10.46 53.24
C ASP A 290 3.11 11.83 53.18
N VAL A 291 3.52 12.75 54.05
CA VAL A 291 2.95 14.13 54.15
C VAL A 291 3.10 14.94 52.87
N ASN A 292 4.11 14.61 52.04
CA ASN A 292 4.34 15.25 50.75
C ASN A 292 3.54 14.59 49.62
N SER A 293 2.88 13.48 49.90
CA SER A 293 2.05 12.80 48.94
C SER A 293 0.65 13.45 48.89
N GLN A 294 0.15 13.66 47.69
CA GLN A 294 -1.28 14.06 47.52
C GLN A 294 -2.28 12.99 48.00
N PHE A 295 -1.81 11.77 48.30
CA PHE A 295 -2.61 10.70 48.89
C PHE A 295 -2.51 10.65 50.43
N TYR A 296 -1.85 11.60 51.02
CA TYR A 296 -1.74 11.71 52.47
C TYR A 296 -3.13 11.60 53.10
N GLN A 297 -3.22 10.74 54.09
CA GLN A 297 -4.48 10.42 54.84
C GLN A 297 -5.63 9.82 54.00
N LYS A 298 -5.41 9.43 52.77
CA LYS A 298 -6.43 8.67 51.99
C LYS A 298 -6.37 7.20 52.37
N SER A 299 -7.54 6.53 52.30
CA SER A 299 -7.63 5.09 52.59
C SER A 299 -6.83 4.28 51.58
N THR A 300 -5.89 3.48 52.08
CA THR A 300 -5.03 2.60 51.29
C THR A 300 -5.87 1.62 50.46
N ASP A 301 -6.95 1.06 51.04
CA ASP A 301 -7.81 0.12 50.32
C ASP A 301 -8.55 0.81 49.15
N SER A 302 -9.01 2.03 49.35
CA SER A 302 -9.66 2.81 48.28
C SER A 302 -8.68 3.15 47.16
N LEU A 303 -7.43 3.49 47.51
CA LEU A 303 -6.39 3.77 46.51
C LEU A 303 -6.01 2.51 45.74
N LEU A 304 -5.89 1.37 46.43
CA LEU A 304 -5.58 0.10 45.81
C LEU A 304 -6.73 -0.37 44.90
N GLN A 305 -7.97 -0.19 45.34
CA GLN A 305 -9.14 -0.51 44.55
C GLN A 305 -9.21 0.37 43.30
N ALA A 306 -9.13 1.70 43.44
CA ALA A 306 -9.11 2.63 42.32
C ALA A 306 -7.99 2.31 41.33
N TRP A 307 -6.82 1.95 41.83
CA TRP A 307 -5.70 1.54 41.02
C TRP A 307 -6.01 0.22 40.25
N ARG A 308 -6.54 -0.80 40.89
CA ARG A 308 -6.97 -2.05 40.24
C ARG A 308 -8.04 -1.80 39.18
N GLU A 309 -9.06 -1.03 39.49
CA GLU A 309 -10.12 -0.68 38.56
C GLU A 309 -9.60 0.08 37.34
N GLN A 310 -8.57 0.90 37.51
CA GLN A 310 -7.94 1.66 36.41
C GLN A 310 -6.93 0.83 35.62
N THR A 311 -6.28 -0.15 36.23
CA THR A 311 -5.21 -0.95 35.60
C THR A 311 -5.67 -2.30 35.08
N THR A 312 -6.76 -2.82 35.61
CA THR A 312 -7.37 -4.10 35.25
C THR A 312 -8.88 -3.95 34.94
N PRO A 313 -9.25 -3.12 33.96
CA PRO A 313 -10.67 -3.04 33.66
C PRO A 313 -11.16 -4.39 33.11
N ASN A 314 -12.18 -4.91 33.75
CA ASN A 314 -12.98 -6.05 33.33
C ASN A 314 -12.26 -7.39 33.21
N ASP A 315 -11.37 -7.81 34.07
CA ASP A 315 -10.76 -9.19 34.12
C ASP A 315 -10.34 -9.78 32.74
N THR A 316 -10.32 -8.96 31.70
CA THR A 316 -10.21 -9.39 30.31
C THR A 316 -9.00 -8.82 29.57
N LEU A 317 -8.03 -8.23 30.24
CA LEU A 317 -6.70 -8.02 29.65
C LEU A 317 -6.10 -9.42 29.44
N ALA A 318 -6.49 -9.99 28.33
CA ALA A 318 -5.96 -11.29 27.98
C ALA A 318 -4.49 -11.16 27.67
N ASP A 319 -3.72 -12.07 28.20
CA ASP A 319 -2.30 -12.17 27.86
C ASP A 319 -2.19 -12.30 26.34
N TYR A 320 -1.54 -11.33 25.68
CA TYR A 320 -1.30 -11.32 24.24
C TYR A 320 -0.37 -12.45 23.81
N ALA A 321 0.42 -13.01 24.71
CA ALA A 321 1.40 -14.07 24.46
C ALA A 321 0.82 -15.49 24.57
N ASP A 322 -0.37 -15.69 25.13
CA ASP A 322 -1.01 -17.00 25.32
C ASP A 322 -1.94 -17.41 24.15
N ARG A 323 -2.05 -16.57 23.13
CA ARG A 323 -3.01 -16.73 22.03
C ARG A 323 -2.33 -17.07 20.72
N PRO A 324 -2.73 -18.13 20.04
CA PRO A 324 -2.32 -18.39 18.67
C PRO A 324 -3.10 -17.51 17.68
N GLU A 325 -2.42 -17.12 16.60
CA GLU A 325 -3.04 -16.52 15.43
C GLU A 325 -3.50 -17.59 14.46
N PHE A 326 -4.69 -17.44 13.90
CA PHE A 326 -5.23 -18.34 12.89
C PHE A 326 -5.67 -17.55 11.65
N GLU A 327 -5.45 -18.16 10.49
CA GLU A 327 -5.93 -17.66 9.21
C GLU A 327 -6.48 -18.84 8.39
N TYR A 328 -7.65 -18.66 7.82
CA TYR A 328 -8.31 -19.61 6.93
C TYR A 328 -8.64 -18.92 5.62
N GLU A 329 -8.30 -19.58 4.52
CA GLU A 329 -8.62 -19.10 3.17
C GLU A 329 -9.19 -20.26 2.37
N GLY A 330 -10.33 -20.03 1.71
CA GLY A 330 -10.97 -21.01 0.84
C GLY A 330 -11.31 -20.37 -0.49
N THR A 331 -10.92 -21.01 -1.59
CA THR A 331 -11.20 -20.58 -2.95
C THR A 331 -11.81 -21.73 -3.73
N LEU A 332 -12.89 -21.44 -4.43
CA LEU A 332 -13.57 -22.36 -5.35
C LEU A 332 -13.76 -21.65 -6.69
N TYR A 333 -13.37 -22.29 -7.78
CA TYR A 333 -13.47 -21.70 -9.11
C TYR A 333 -13.60 -22.78 -10.17
N GLY A 334 -14.20 -22.40 -11.31
CA GLY A 334 -14.38 -23.32 -12.43
C GLY A 334 -15.55 -22.96 -13.31
N SER A 335 -15.81 -23.83 -14.28
CA SER A 335 -16.91 -23.70 -15.24
C SER A 335 -17.96 -24.76 -14.99
N LEU A 336 -19.21 -24.36 -14.72
CA LEU A 336 -20.37 -25.25 -14.59
C LEU A 336 -20.95 -25.61 -15.94
N SER A 337 -20.69 -24.81 -16.96
CA SER A 337 -21.07 -25.05 -18.36
C SER A 337 -20.18 -24.21 -19.26
N GLU A 338 -20.29 -24.41 -20.60
CA GLU A 338 -19.57 -23.56 -21.58
C GLU A 338 -19.90 -22.06 -21.47
N LYS A 339 -21.09 -21.74 -20.93
CA LYS A 339 -21.58 -20.37 -20.81
C LYS A 339 -21.35 -19.76 -19.43
N PHE A 340 -21.24 -20.59 -18.40
CA PHE A 340 -21.21 -20.12 -17.01
C PHE A 340 -19.93 -20.55 -16.28
N SER A 341 -19.18 -19.59 -15.80
CA SER A 341 -18.02 -19.81 -14.98
C SER A 341 -17.96 -18.85 -13.79
N PHE A 342 -17.28 -19.25 -12.72
CA PHE A 342 -17.22 -18.48 -11.49
C PHE A 342 -15.89 -18.64 -10.76
N LEU A 343 -15.59 -17.68 -9.90
CA LEU A 343 -14.58 -17.75 -8.88
C LEU A 343 -15.14 -17.11 -7.61
N VAL A 344 -15.02 -17.78 -6.49
CA VAL A 344 -15.37 -17.25 -5.17
C VAL A 344 -14.29 -17.63 -4.17
N SER A 345 -13.89 -16.69 -3.33
CA SER A 345 -12.89 -16.89 -2.29
C SER A 345 -13.29 -16.16 -1.03
N GLY A 346 -13.06 -16.80 0.10
CA GLY A 346 -13.23 -16.21 1.43
C GLY A 346 -11.98 -16.39 2.27
N ARG A 347 -11.59 -15.35 2.99
CA ARG A 347 -10.49 -15.37 3.96
C ARG A 347 -10.97 -14.81 5.30
N TYR A 348 -10.59 -15.45 6.36
CA TYR A 348 -10.76 -14.97 7.71
C TYR A 348 -9.47 -15.15 8.50
N LYS A 349 -8.98 -14.07 9.09
CA LYS A 349 -7.80 -14.07 9.94
C LYS A 349 -8.20 -13.57 11.32
N ARG A 350 -7.82 -14.33 12.34
CA ARG A 350 -7.89 -13.93 13.73
C ARG A 350 -6.48 -13.57 14.20
N GLY A 351 -6.06 -12.34 13.88
CA GLY A 351 -4.76 -11.80 14.24
C GLY A 351 -4.63 -11.54 15.74
N VAL A 352 -3.42 -11.64 16.25
CA VAL A 352 -3.08 -11.34 17.65
C VAL A 352 -2.02 -10.26 17.66
N GLY A 353 -2.26 -9.18 18.42
CA GLY A 353 -1.27 -8.11 18.60
C GLY A 353 0.01 -8.62 19.26
N ILE A 354 1.11 -7.90 19.00
CA ILE A 354 2.39 -8.22 19.65
C ILE A 354 2.51 -7.57 21.02
N PHE A 355 1.65 -6.62 21.33
CA PHE A 355 1.54 -5.93 22.60
C PHE A 355 0.11 -6.06 23.14
N PRO A 356 -0.11 -5.79 24.44
CA PRO A 356 -1.46 -5.73 25.00
C PRO A 356 -2.34 -4.75 24.24
N GLN A 357 -3.58 -5.14 23.97
CA GLN A 357 -4.53 -4.36 23.17
C GLN A 357 -5.89 -4.25 23.85
N ALA A 358 -6.67 -3.23 23.45
CA ALA A 358 -8.04 -3.04 23.94
C ALA A 358 -9.00 -4.17 23.51
N ILE A 359 -8.67 -4.88 22.43
CA ILE A 359 -9.44 -6.04 21.94
C ILE A 359 -8.54 -7.29 21.90
N PRO A 360 -9.12 -8.47 22.18
CA PRO A 360 -8.33 -9.69 22.30
C PRO A 360 -7.73 -10.19 20.98
N TYR A 361 -8.35 -9.85 19.87
CA TYR A 361 -7.95 -10.27 18.52
C TYR A 361 -8.20 -9.15 17.53
N ASN A 362 -7.38 -9.12 16.48
CA ASN A 362 -7.53 -8.25 15.33
C ASN A 362 -8.15 -9.08 14.18
N PRO A 363 -9.49 -9.20 14.12
CA PRO A 363 -10.12 -9.96 13.04
C PRO A 363 -10.01 -9.22 11.72
N GLU A 364 -9.68 -9.96 10.67
CA GLU A 364 -9.68 -9.50 9.28
C GLU A 364 -10.48 -10.50 8.45
N SER A 365 -11.33 -10.02 7.56
CA SER A 365 -12.11 -10.85 6.65
C SER A 365 -12.12 -10.27 5.26
N ASN A 366 -12.16 -11.14 4.27
CA ASN A 366 -12.35 -10.77 2.87
C ASN A 366 -13.14 -11.85 2.14
N ILE A 367 -14.12 -11.43 1.36
CA ILE A 367 -14.83 -12.27 0.40
C ILE A 367 -14.68 -11.58 -0.95
N GLN A 368 -14.20 -12.31 -1.97
CA GLN A 368 -14.01 -11.78 -3.30
C GLN A 368 -14.35 -12.82 -4.36
N GLY A 369 -14.71 -12.36 -5.56
CA GLY A 369 -14.98 -13.27 -6.65
C GLY A 369 -15.72 -12.62 -7.80
N TYR A 370 -16.04 -13.45 -8.77
CA TYR A 370 -16.81 -13.06 -9.95
C TYR A 370 -17.65 -14.20 -10.50
N ILE A 371 -18.63 -13.84 -11.31
CA ILE A 371 -19.42 -14.72 -12.16
C ILE A 371 -19.27 -14.21 -13.59
N ASN A 372 -18.97 -15.11 -14.52
CA ASN A 372 -18.98 -14.84 -15.96
C ASN A 372 -20.17 -15.54 -16.59
N TYR A 373 -20.80 -14.84 -17.54
CA TYR A 373 -21.78 -15.43 -18.44
C TYR A 373 -21.43 -15.07 -19.89
N LYS A 374 -21.24 -16.08 -20.73
CA LYS A 374 -20.99 -15.94 -22.16
C LYS A 374 -22.33 -16.07 -22.91
N PHE A 375 -22.86 -14.98 -23.44
CA PHE A 375 -24.06 -14.99 -24.29
C PHE A 375 -23.76 -15.63 -25.64
N SER A 376 -22.59 -15.27 -26.20
CA SER A 376 -22.04 -15.85 -27.43
C SER A 376 -20.51 -15.93 -27.28
N PRO A 377 -19.75 -16.50 -28.22
CA PRO A 377 -18.30 -16.46 -28.22
C PRO A 377 -17.74 -15.04 -28.19
N GLU A 378 -18.47 -14.07 -28.74
CA GLU A 378 -18.07 -12.68 -28.87
C GLU A 378 -18.51 -11.83 -27.69
N LEU A 379 -19.57 -12.22 -26.95
CA LEU A 379 -20.17 -11.39 -25.89
C LEU A 379 -20.14 -12.08 -24.53
N LYS A 380 -19.32 -11.52 -23.61
CA LYS A 380 -19.15 -11.97 -22.23
C LYS A 380 -19.55 -10.86 -21.27
N ILE A 381 -20.28 -11.22 -20.23
CA ILE A 381 -20.55 -10.35 -19.07
C ILE A 381 -19.88 -10.95 -17.85
N ARG A 382 -19.17 -10.10 -17.09
CA ARG A 382 -18.63 -10.43 -15.79
C ARG A 382 -19.27 -9.54 -14.73
N ILE A 383 -19.75 -10.12 -13.66
CA ILE A 383 -20.14 -9.41 -12.44
C ILE A 383 -19.22 -9.88 -11.33
N GLY A 384 -18.54 -8.97 -10.66
CA GLY A 384 -17.57 -9.34 -9.66
C GLY A 384 -17.37 -8.24 -8.62
N GLY A 385 -16.50 -8.53 -7.66
CA GLY A 385 -16.13 -7.58 -6.62
C GLY A 385 -15.56 -8.24 -5.38
N PHE A 386 -15.40 -7.44 -4.34
CA PHE A 386 -14.98 -7.90 -3.02
C PHE A 386 -15.65 -7.11 -1.92
N VAL A 387 -15.72 -7.73 -0.75
CA VAL A 387 -16.04 -7.08 0.53
C VAL A 387 -15.01 -7.56 1.52
N GLY A 388 -14.27 -6.64 2.10
CA GLY A 388 -13.23 -6.95 3.07
C GLY A 388 -13.12 -5.88 4.13
N GLY A 389 -12.60 -6.25 5.30
CA GLY A 389 -12.41 -5.32 6.37
C GLY A 389 -11.68 -5.92 7.54
N TYR A 390 -11.38 -5.08 8.50
CA TYR A 390 -10.68 -5.47 9.72
C TYR A 390 -11.17 -4.66 10.92
N GLU A 391 -10.96 -5.22 12.09
CA GLU A 391 -10.99 -4.49 13.36
C GLU A 391 -9.61 -4.64 14.00
N SER A 392 -8.98 -3.55 14.41
CA SER A 392 -7.64 -3.53 14.99
C SER A 392 -7.54 -2.46 16.06
N ALA A 393 -6.96 -2.81 17.19
CA ALA A 393 -6.57 -1.89 18.24
C ALA A 393 -5.04 -1.82 18.39
N ASP A 394 -4.30 -2.16 17.33
CA ASP A 394 -2.84 -2.13 17.36
C ASP A 394 -2.30 -0.73 17.58
N TYR A 395 -1.20 -0.65 18.29
CA TYR A 395 -0.44 0.58 18.41
C TYR A 395 0.01 1.07 17.04
N THR A 396 -0.29 2.32 16.72
CA THR A 396 0.24 2.93 15.50
C THR A 396 1.70 3.31 15.71
N ALA A 397 2.50 3.31 14.63
CA ALA A 397 3.85 3.88 14.67
C ALA A 397 3.82 5.36 15.09
N SER A 398 2.74 6.10 14.82
CA SER A 398 2.56 7.46 15.30
C SER A 398 2.31 7.53 16.81
N ASN A 399 1.73 6.53 17.43
CA ASN A 399 1.54 6.50 18.88
C ASN A 399 2.85 6.10 19.62
N LEU A 400 3.81 5.58 18.87
CA LEU A 400 5.16 5.25 19.32
C LEU A 400 6.20 6.05 18.52
N ASN A 401 5.76 7.05 17.77
CA ASN A 401 6.65 7.90 16.99
C ASN A 401 7.49 8.77 17.93
N THR A 402 8.79 8.67 17.78
CA THR A 402 9.77 9.39 18.56
C THR A 402 9.68 10.90 18.43
N SER A 403 9.03 11.47 17.40
CA SER A 403 8.81 12.91 17.33
C SER A 403 7.70 13.39 18.25
N GLU A 404 6.69 12.57 18.49
CA GLU A 404 5.70 12.77 19.55
C GLU A 404 6.22 12.22 20.88
N MET A 405 7.00 11.15 20.86
CA MET A 405 7.81 10.72 21.97
C MET A 405 8.95 11.71 22.25
N GLY A 406 9.41 12.53 21.33
CA GLY A 406 10.45 13.54 21.54
C GLY A 406 9.97 14.78 22.28
N GLN A 407 8.73 15.18 22.17
CA GLN A 407 8.12 16.24 22.99
C GLN A 407 7.31 15.70 24.16
N GLU A 408 6.80 14.45 24.06
CA GLU A 408 6.16 13.70 25.14
C GLU A 408 6.83 12.36 25.44
N ALA A 409 7.84 11.91 24.72
CA ALA A 409 8.70 10.79 25.01
C ALA A 409 9.78 11.11 26.04
N GLY A 410 9.67 12.26 26.47
CA GLY A 410 9.94 12.43 27.85
C GLY A 410 9.30 11.31 28.70
N TRP A 411 8.50 10.46 28.13
CA TRP A 411 7.71 9.39 28.73
C TRP A 411 8.29 7.99 28.54
N LEU A 412 9.02 7.75 27.47
CA LEU A 412 9.69 6.50 27.16
C LEU A 412 11.20 6.69 27.01
N ALA A 413 11.67 7.95 26.89
CA ALA A 413 13.07 8.22 27.16
C ALA A 413 13.37 7.74 28.58
N PRO A 414 14.55 7.17 28.81
CA PRO A 414 14.98 6.77 30.13
C PRO A 414 15.04 8.00 31.01
N MET A 415 13.91 8.39 31.50
CA MET A 415 13.83 9.39 32.51
C MET A 415 14.38 8.80 33.80
N ARG A 416 15.17 9.59 34.47
CA ARG A 416 15.76 9.32 35.77
C ARG A 416 14.85 8.44 36.62
N ILE A 417 15.46 7.51 37.33
CA ILE A 417 14.92 6.44 38.19
C ILE A 417 13.91 6.94 39.25
N ASP A 418 13.66 8.26 39.29
CA ASP A 418 12.71 8.91 40.17
C ASP A 418 11.25 8.72 39.67
N GLU A 419 10.33 9.39 40.29
CA GLU A 419 8.87 9.34 40.11
C GLU A 419 8.37 9.37 38.66
N GLN A 420 9.16 9.88 37.71
CA GLN A 420 8.78 9.97 36.30
C GLN A 420 8.88 8.62 35.55
N TYR A 421 9.82 7.77 35.95
CA TYR A 421 9.95 6.41 35.41
C TYR A 421 8.73 5.54 35.73
N ALA A 422 8.21 5.68 36.95
CA ALA A 422 6.98 4.99 37.31
C ALA A 422 5.78 5.45 36.44
N ARG A 423 5.72 6.73 36.09
CA ARG A 423 4.68 7.26 35.19
C ARG A 423 4.77 6.66 33.78
N ALA A 424 5.97 6.53 33.24
CA ALA A 424 6.18 5.94 31.91
C ALA A 424 5.72 4.47 31.85
N LYS A 425 6.10 3.67 32.84
CA LYS A 425 5.62 2.28 32.94
C LYS A 425 4.09 2.21 32.97
N PHE A 426 3.47 3.04 33.79
CA PHE A 426 2.00 3.04 33.90
C PHE A 426 1.31 3.48 32.60
N ASN A 427 1.83 4.48 31.93
CA ASN A 427 1.29 4.93 30.66
C ASN A 427 1.36 3.84 29.60
N LEU A 428 2.40 3.03 29.58
CA LEU A 428 2.48 1.88 28.69
C LEU A 428 1.40 0.83 29.00
N PHE A 429 1.14 0.54 30.28
CA PHE A 429 0.13 -0.43 30.71
C PHE A 429 -1.30 0.11 30.71
N GLY A 430 -1.49 1.39 30.95
CA GLY A 430 -2.77 2.10 30.75
C GLY A 430 -3.09 2.35 29.27
N ALA A 431 -2.11 2.19 28.38
CA ALA A 431 -2.26 2.46 26.96
C ALA A 431 -3.30 1.63 26.21
N PRO A 432 -3.62 0.35 26.58
CA PRO A 432 -4.70 -0.37 25.91
C PRO A 432 -6.04 0.37 25.88
N TYR A 433 -6.31 1.23 26.86
CA TYR A 433 -7.53 2.06 26.89
C TYR A 433 -7.46 3.30 26.03
N ARG A 434 -6.26 3.70 25.60
CA ARG A 434 -6.08 4.90 24.78
C ARG A 434 -6.18 4.60 23.30
N GLN A 435 -6.19 3.33 22.94
CA GLN A 435 -6.25 2.90 21.56
C GLN A 435 -7.65 2.43 21.21
N TRP A 436 -8.37 3.29 20.56
CA TRP A 436 -9.69 2.96 20.05
C TRP A 436 -9.58 1.92 18.95
N PRO A 437 -10.38 0.86 18.99
CA PRO A 437 -10.47 -0.06 17.88
C PRO A 437 -10.81 0.70 16.61
N GLU A 438 -10.01 0.48 15.58
CA GLU A 438 -10.29 0.95 14.25
C GLU A 438 -11.02 -0.15 13.49
N LYS A 439 -12.23 0.15 13.02
CA LYS A 439 -13.01 -0.71 12.15
C LYS A 439 -12.96 -0.13 10.74
N ARG A 440 -12.58 -0.94 9.76
CA ARG A 440 -12.60 -0.54 8.38
C ARG A 440 -13.30 -1.54 7.50
N LEU A 441 -14.10 -1.05 6.58
CA LEU A 441 -14.81 -1.83 5.58
C LEU A 441 -14.51 -1.25 4.20
N TRP A 442 -14.05 -2.12 3.31
CA TRP A 442 -13.93 -1.85 1.89
C TRP A 442 -14.88 -2.76 1.13
N ALA A 443 -15.53 -2.22 0.12
CA ALA A 443 -16.39 -3.01 -0.76
C ALA A 443 -16.28 -2.46 -2.17
N GLN A 444 -16.08 -3.35 -3.15
CA GLN A 444 -16.15 -3.02 -4.56
C GLN A 444 -17.12 -3.98 -5.25
N LEU A 445 -17.98 -3.43 -6.07
CA LEU A 445 -18.85 -4.19 -6.96
C LEU A 445 -18.67 -3.65 -8.37
N TYR A 446 -18.54 -4.53 -9.36
CA TYR A 446 -18.45 -4.12 -10.76
C TYR A 446 -19.21 -5.06 -11.69
N GLY A 447 -19.66 -4.48 -12.79
CA GLY A 447 -20.18 -5.20 -13.96
C GLY A 447 -19.36 -4.81 -15.18
N LYS A 448 -18.81 -5.81 -15.88
CA LYS A 448 -17.98 -5.64 -17.08
C LYS A 448 -18.62 -6.37 -18.24
N VAL A 449 -18.77 -5.70 -19.36
CA VAL A 449 -19.16 -6.25 -20.65
C VAL A 449 -17.94 -6.27 -21.55
N THR A 450 -17.55 -7.43 -22.05
CA THR A 450 -16.52 -7.60 -23.08
C THR A 450 -17.19 -8.06 -24.36
N HIS A 451 -16.99 -7.34 -25.46
CA HIS A 451 -17.56 -7.68 -26.77
C HIS A 451 -16.49 -7.63 -27.86
N VAL A 452 -16.23 -8.77 -28.45
CA VAL A 452 -15.35 -8.95 -29.62
C VAL A 452 -16.13 -8.59 -30.85
N LEU A 453 -15.73 -7.55 -31.58
CA LEU A 453 -16.40 -7.07 -32.78
C LEU A 453 -15.99 -7.89 -34.00
N ASN A 454 -14.72 -8.24 -34.07
CA ASN A 454 -14.07 -9.07 -35.07
C ASN A 454 -12.71 -9.54 -34.58
N ASP A 455 -11.98 -10.31 -35.37
CA ASP A 455 -10.64 -10.84 -35.00
C ASP A 455 -9.61 -9.73 -34.70
N GLN A 456 -9.85 -8.50 -35.14
CA GLN A 456 -8.95 -7.37 -35.02
C GLN A 456 -9.34 -6.40 -33.90
N SER A 457 -10.56 -6.48 -33.37
CA SER A 457 -11.05 -5.47 -32.42
C SER A 457 -12.03 -6.00 -31.40
N PHE A 458 -11.93 -5.49 -30.19
CA PHE A 458 -12.87 -5.74 -29.10
C PHE A 458 -13.01 -4.53 -28.21
N TYR A 459 -14.03 -4.56 -27.35
CA TYR A 459 -14.25 -3.54 -26.36
C TYR A 459 -14.68 -4.07 -25.00
N GLU A 460 -14.39 -3.29 -23.95
CA GLU A 460 -14.87 -3.50 -22.59
C GLU A 460 -15.56 -2.25 -22.05
N VAL A 461 -16.70 -2.42 -21.40
CA VAL A 461 -17.35 -1.37 -20.59
C VAL A 461 -17.48 -1.87 -19.17
N THR A 462 -17.03 -1.10 -18.22
CA THR A 462 -17.11 -1.43 -16.81
C THR A 462 -17.84 -0.33 -16.04
N LEU A 463 -18.81 -0.74 -15.26
CA LEU A 463 -19.46 0.07 -14.23
C LEU A 463 -18.98 -0.44 -12.89
N SER A 464 -18.51 0.43 -12.02
CA SER A 464 -18.05 0.03 -10.70
C SER A 464 -18.52 0.97 -9.60
N TYR A 465 -18.70 0.39 -8.44
CA TYR A 465 -18.97 1.05 -7.17
C TYR A 465 -17.87 0.66 -6.18
N LEU A 466 -17.29 1.63 -5.49
CA LEU A 466 -16.31 1.42 -4.42
C LEU A 466 -16.77 2.16 -3.18
N LYS A 467 -16.72 1.48 -2.05
CA LYS A 467 -16.97 2.02 -0.71
C LYS A 467 -15.76 1.83 0.17
N ASP A 468 -15.38 2.88 0.89
CA ASP A 468 -14.38 2.87 1.96
C ASP A 468 -15.00 3.52 3.21
N ASN A 469 -15.17 2.73 4.25
CA ASN A 469 -15.70 3.18 5.52
C ASN A 469 -14.70 2.89 6.63
N LEU A 470 -14.28 3.95 7.33
CA LEU A 470 -13.41 3.88 8.49
C LEU A 470 -14.15 4.46 9.70
N ASP A 471 -14.21 3.69 10.77
CA ASP A 471 -14.67 4.15 12.07
C ASP A 471 -13.61 3.84 13.13
N ARG A 472 -12.98 4.88 13.65
CA ARG A 472 -12.12 4.84 14.82
C ARG A 472 -12.77 5.72 15.85
N SER A 473 -13.63 5.15 16.68
CA SER A 473 -14.31 5.90 17.71
C SER A 473 -14.55 5.05 18.96
N ASP A 474 -14.61 5.71 20.08
CA ASP A 474 -14.97 5.16 21.39
C ASP A 474 -16.49 5.10 21.62
N ARG A 475 -17.28 5.60 20.66
CA ARG A 475 -18.74 5.78 20.81
C ARG A 475 -19.56 4.51 21.03
N ASP A 476 -18.92 3.33 21.01
CA ASP A 476 -19.60 2.06 21.32
C ASP A 476 -19.88 1.85 22.81
N ASN A 477 -19.91 2.91 23.64
CA ASN A 477 -20.22 2.88 25.08
C ASN A 477 -19.34 1.92 25.91
N ARG A 478 -18.11 1.66 25.46
CA ARG A 478 -17.17 0.79 26.20
C ARG A 478 -16.50 1.50 27.36
N ILE A 479 -16.55 2.84 27.39
CA ILE A 479 -16.11 3.67 28.51
C ILE A 479 -17.33 4.38 29.07
N PRO A 480 -17.64 4.21 30.35
CA PRO A 480 -18.73 4.93 30.98
C PRO A 480 -18.51 6.46 30.86
N ASP A 481 -19.59 7.20 30.59
CA ASP A 481 -19.57 8.67 30.50
C ASP A 481 -18.97 9.34 31.74
N THR A 482 -19.01 8.67 32.87
CA THR A 482 -18.42 9.09 34.15
C THR A 482 -16.90 9.17 34.15
N LEU A 483 -16.21 8.46 33.24
CA LEU A 483 -14.76 8.57 33.07
C LEU A 483 -14.34 9.80 32.25
N TRP A 484 -15.29 10.52 31.69
CA TRP A 484 -15.10 11.73 30.90
C TRP A 484 -15.00 13.01 31.74
N LEU A 485 -15.24 12.93 33.05
CA LEU A 485 -15.25 14.10 33.90
C LEU A 485 -13.82 14.58 34.22
N PRO A 486 -13.52 15.89 34.02
CA PRO A 486 -12.20 16.48 34.32
C PRO A 486 -11.73 16.26 35.75
N ASP A 487 -12.66 16.12 36.69
CA ASP A 487 -12.35 15.98 38.10
C ASP A 487 -11.84 14.59 38.52
N VAL A 488 -12.06 13.56 37.72
CA VAL A 488 -11.49 12.23 37.97
C VAL A 488 -9.99 12.19 37.61
N VAL A 489 -9.55 13.08 36.72
CA VAL A 489 -8.13 13.23 36.32
C VAL A 489 -7.24 13.68 37.48
N SER A 490 -7.80 14.33 38.50
CA SER A 490 -7.01 14.86 39.62
C SER A 490 -6.73 13.84 40.74
N MET A 491 -7.29 12.63 40.66
CA MET A 491 -7.13 11.65 41.74
C MET A 491 -5.75 11.01 41.82
N HIS A 492 -4.92 11.11 40.76
CA HIS A 492 -3.63 10.45 40.76
C HIS A 492 -2.54 11.21 39.99
N PRO A 493 -1.61 11.94 40.66
CA PRO A 493 -0.58 12.74 39.99
C PRO A 493 0.52 11.90 39.29
N ARG A 494 0.68 10.63 39.71
CA ARG A 494 1.56 9.68 39.01
C ARG A 494 0.88 8.93 37.90
N TYR A 495 -0.42 8.78 38.02
CA TYR A 495 -1.27 8.07 37.10
C TYR A 495 -2.32 9.01 36.54
N THR A 496 -1.97 10.29 36.37
CA THR A 496 -2.80 11.06 35.49
C THR A 496 -2.93 10.18 34.28
N LEU A 497 -4.10 9.63 34.07
CA LEU A 497 -4.58 9.25 32.79
C LEU A 497 -4.43 10.53 31.96
N GLN A 498 -3.15 10.79 31.60
CA GLN A 498 -2.79 12.03 31.01
C GLN A 498 -3.45 12.02 29.70
N ALA A 499 -4.29 12.93 29.61
CA ALA A 499 -5.03 13.28 28.46
C ALA A 499 -5.72 12.06 27.86
N TYR A 500 -6.89 11.93 28.19
CA TYR A 500 -7.87 11.43 27.29
C TYR A 500 -7.74 12.23 26.00
N TYR A 501 -6.82 11.80 25.12
CA TYR A 501 -6.87 12.20 23.72
C TYR A 501 -8.10 11.53 23.15
N HIS A 502 -9.25 12.16 23.31
CA HIS A 502 -10.43 11.75 22.62
C HIS A 502 -10.23 12.07 21.15
N THR A 503 -9.64 11.12 20.46
CA THR A 503 -9.49 11.21 19.02
C THR A 503 -10.45 10.23 18.39
N TRP A 504 -11.36 10.70 17.57
CA TRP A 504 -12.10 9.81 16.70
C TRP A 504 -11.95 10.23 15.25
N THR A 505 -12.02 9.25 14.37
CA THR A 505 -12.02 9.48 12.94
C THR A 505 -13.15 8.67 12.32
N LYS A 506 -14.03 9.31 11.60
CA LYS A 506 -15.04 8.67 10.77
C LYS A 506 -14.82 9.09 9.32
N ASN A 507 -14.73 8.11 8.46
CA ASN A 507 -14.64 8.30 7.03
C ASN A 507 -15.71 7.41 6.39
N ASN A 508 -16.57 7.97 5.58
CA ASN A 508 -17.46 7.24 4.70
C ASN A 508 -17.29 7.83 3.29
N SER A 509 -16.70 7.05 2.40
CA SER A 509 -16.46 7.46 1.02
C SER A 509 -17.04 6.44 0.07
N GLU A 510 -17.84 6.89 -0.86
CA GLU A 510 -18.42 6.10 -1.93
C GLU A 510 -17.99 6.70 -3.27
N SER A 511 -17.68 5.86 -4.24
CA SER A 511 -17.43 6.32 -5.60
C SER A 511 -18.11 5.44 -6.63
N TYR A 512 -18.56 6.07 -7.71
CA TYR A 512 -19.21 5.45 -8.84
C TYR A 512 -18.39 5.77 -10.10
N GLN A 513 -18.01 4.75 -10.84
CA GLN A 513 -17.17 4.91 -12.02
C GLN A 513 -17.79 4.22 -13.21
N ILE A 514 -17.74 4.86 -14.35
CA ILE A 514 -17.86 4.26 -15.67
C ILE A 514 -16.49 4.31 -16.34
N LYS A 515 -16.01 3.18 -16.81
CA LYS A 515 -14.77 3.05 -17.57
C LYS A 515 -15.07 2.32 -18.87
N SER A 516 -14.34 2.69 -19.88
CA SER A 516 -14.58 2.21 -21.19
C SER A 516 -13.29 2.21 -22.00
N ASP A 517 -12.93 1.06 -22.56
CA ASP A 517 -11.64 0.80 -23.23
C ASP A 517 -11.80 0.04 -24.57
N TYR A 518 -11.08 0.39 -25.67
CA TYR A 518 -11.07 -0.25 -27.03
C TYR A 518 -9.68 -0.64 -27.50
N THR A 519 -9.56 -1.82 -28.03
CA THR A 519 -8.34 -2.30 -28.70
C THR A 519 -8.64 -2.62 -30.15
N ASN A 520 -7.78 -2.19 -31.05
CA ASN A 520 -7.85 -2.50 -32.48
C ASN A 520 -6.44 -2.72 -33.06
N GLN A 521 -6.22 -3.91 -33.57
CA GLN A 521 -5.06 -4.24 -34.39
C GLN A 521 -5.31 -3.70 -35.81
N VAL A 522 -5.05 -2.39 -36.04
CA VAL A 522 -5.35 -1.69 -37.29
C VAL A 522 -4.55 -2.27 -38.45
N THR A 523 -3.29 -2.59 -38.22
CA THR A 523 -2.41 -3.30 -39.15
C THR A 523 -1.58 -4.33 -38.39
N LYS A 524 -0.74 -5.11 -39.05
CA LYS A 524 0.18 -6.05 -38.36
C LYS A 524 1.12 -5.37 -37.39
N THR A 525 1.44 -4.08 -37.62
CA THR A 525 2.39 -3.29 -36.87
C THR A 525 1.75 -2.33 -35.88
N HIS A 526 0.50 -1.92 -36.08
CA HIS A 526 -0.17 -0.92 -35.27
C HIS A 526 -1.30 -1.51 -34.43
N ASN A 527 -1.16 -1.45 -33.12
CA ASN A 527 -2.18 -1.80 -32.16
C ASN A 527 -2.62 -0.55 -31.38
N ILE A 528 -3.76 -0.02 -31.75
CA ILE A 528 -4.30 1.20 -31.13
C ILE A 528 -5.19 0.83 -29.94
N LYS A 529 -4.94 1.46 -28.81
CA LYS A 529 -5.83 1.49 -27.66
C LYS A 529 -6.32 2.91 -27.41
N ALA A 530 -7.60 3.06 -27.06
CA ALA A 530 -8.16 4.34 -26.63
C ALA A 530 -9.21 4.08 -25.54
N GLY A 531 -9.46 5.04 -24.68
CA GLY A 531 -10.47 4.87 -23.64
C GLY A 531 -10.80 6.13 -22.86
N PHE A 532 -11.81 6.03 -22.03
CA PHE A 532 -12.20 7.06 -21.10
C PHE A 532 -12.63 6.46 -19.75
N ALA A 533 -12.53 7.26 -18.70
CA ALA A 533 -13.18 6.98 -17.43
C ALA A 533 -13.77 8.26 -16.83
N PHE A 534 -14.88 8.11 -16.13
CA PHE A 534 -15.50 9.15 -15.36
C PHE A 534 -15.90 8.60 -13.99
N LYS A 535 -15.54 9.31 -12.93
CA LYS A 535 -15.71 8.87 -11.55
C LYS A 535 -16.27 10.01 -10.71
N THR A 536 -17.32 9.72 -9.95
CA THR A 536 -17.89 10.64 -8.98
C THR A 536 -17.72 10.10 -7.59
N PHE A 537 -17.65 11.00 -6.62
CA PHE A 537 -17.50 10.64 -5.21
C PHE A 537 -18.66 11.22 -4.42
N ASP A 538 -19.00 10.54 -3.35
CA ASP A 538 -19.82 11.04 -2.26
C ASP A 538 -19.14 10.67 -0.95
N PHE A 539 -18.74 11.66 -0.14
CA PHE A 539 -18.01 11.36 1.07
C PHE A 539 -18.38 12.28 2.24
N TYR A 540 -18.22 11.71 3.43
CA TYR A 540 -18.26 12.39 4.70
C TYR A 540 -16.99 12.04 5.48
N TYR A 541 -16.33 13.04 6.03
CA TYR A 541 -15.16 12.91 6.87
C TYR A 541 -15.36 13.68 8.16
N GLU A 542 -15.03 13.05 9.27
CA GLU A 542 -15.04 13.63 10.61
C GLU A 542 -13.77 13.18 11.34
N ASN A 543 -12.99 14.12 11.81
CA ASN A 543 -11.86 13.86 12.69
C ASN A 543 -11.93 14.82 13.86
N PHE A 544 -11.82 14.28 15.05
CA PHE A 544 -11.76 15.04 16.30
C PHE A 544 -10.54 14.60 17.10
N SER A 545 -9.88 15.56 17.73
CA SER A 545 -8.80 15.32 18.67
C SER A 545 -8.92 16.33 19.81
N ALA A 546 -9.06 15.83 21.02
CA ALA A 546 -9.03 16.65 22.22
C ALA A 546 -7.59 16.81 22.69
N GLY A 547 -7.17 18.03 22.97
CA GLY A 547 -5.83 18.31 23.49
C GLY A 547 -5.67 17.87 24.95
N SER A 548 -4.43 17.60 25.36
CA SER A 548 -4.08 17.17 26.71
C SER A 548 -4.11 18.32 27.71
N SER A 549 -4.51 17.98 28.91
CA SER A 549 -4.37 18.68 30.21
C SER A 549 -4.03 20.18 30.15
N GLY A 550 -5.02 21.00 30.47
CA GLY A 550 -4.84 22.40 30.80
C GLY A 550 -4.88 23.37 29.63
N ASN A 551 -4.43 22.99 28.45
CA ASN A 551 -4.67 23.73 27.22
C ASN A 551 -5.84 23.09 26.47
N ARG A 552 -6.91 23.84 26.32
CA ARG A 552 -8.19 23.39 25.74
C ARG A 552 -8.13 23.32 24.20
N ASN A 553 -7.07 22.75 23.66
CA ASN A 553 -6.80 22.69 22.23
C ASN A 553 -7.50 21.51 21.58
N ASN A 554 -8.83 21.61 21.49
CA ASN A 554 -9.61 20.62 20.77
C ASN A 554 -9.55 20.92 19.28
N SER A 555 -9.28 19.92 18.50
CA SER A 555 -9.23 20.04 17.05
C SER A 555 -10.33 19.20 16.37
N MET A 556 -11.08 19.80 15.47
CA MET A 556 -12.19 19.16 14.78
C MET A 556 -12.16 19.48 13.29
N ASN A 557 -12.21 18.45 12.45
CA ASN A 557 -12.23 18.58 11.00
C ASN A 557 -13.42 17.81 10.44
N ILE A 558 -14.47 18.50 10.04
CA ILE A 558 -15.68 17.90 9.47
C ILE A 558 -15.92 18.48 8.10
N PHE A 559 -16.05 17.62 7.12
CA PHE A 559 -16.45 18.03 5.78
C PHE A 559 -17.11 16.90 4.99
N SER A 560 -17.88 17.28 3.98
CA SER A 560 -18.47 16.38 2.99
C SER A 560 -18.31 16.99 1.60
N GLY A 561 -18.46 16.17 0.58
CA GLY A 561 -18.36 16.66 -0.79
C GLY A 561 -18.72 15.63 -1.84
N ASN A 562 -19.02 16.15 -3.03
CA ASN A 562 -19.37 15.37 -4.21
C ASN A 562 -18.49 15.78 -5.41
N PRO A 563 -17.15 15.65 -5.33
CA PRO A 563 -16.29 15.96 -6.45
C PRO A 563 -16.37 14.91 -7.55
N TYR A 564 -15.79 15.25 -8.70
CA TYR A 564 -15.67 14.31 -9.81
C TYR A 564 -14.32 14.41 -10.49
N GLU A 565 -13.92 13.32 -11.13
CA GLU A 565 -12.71 13.22 -11.94
C GLU A 565 -12.94 12.35 -13.16
N GLY A 566 -12.08 12.49 -14.15
CA GLY A 566 -12.14 11.65 -15.33
C GLY A 566 -10.88 11.78 -16.19
N ASN A 567 -10.86 10.98 -17.23
CA ASN A 567 -9.74 10.95 -18.17
C ASN A 567 -10.17 10.47 -19.55
N LEU A 568 -9.33 10.83 -20.53
CA LEU A 568 -9.36 10.32 -21.90
C LEU A 568 -7.94 9.93 -22.27
N TYR A 569 -7.76 8.83 -23.00
CA TYR A 569 -6.45 8.47 -23.52
C TYR A 569 -6.51 7.85 -24.90
N VAL A 570 -5.40 7.94 -25.63
CA VAL A 570 -5.12 7.21 -26.86
C VAL A 570 -3.65 6.81 -26.85
N GLN A 571 -3.37 5.59 -27.30
CA GLN A 571 -2.02 5.07 -27.47
C GLN A 571 -1.92 4.16 -28.66
N ASP A 572 -0.73 4.07 -29.27
CA ASP A 572 -0.39 3.16 -30.34
C ASP A 572 0.85 2.36 -29.98
N LYS A 573 0.72 1.05 -29.99
CA LYS A 573 1.84 0.12 -29.90
C LYS A 573 2.27 -0.28 -31.31
N ILE A 574 3.45 0.18 -31.70
CA ILE A 574 4.02 -0.02 -33.04
C ILE A 574 5.09 -1.12 -32.96
N GLU A 575 4.82 -2.25 -33.59
CA GLU A 575 5.66 -3.44 -33.53
C GLU A 575 6.40 -3.69 -34.87
N PHE A 576 7.66 -3.24 -34.98
CA PHE A 576 8.55 -3.59 -36.07
C PHE A 576 9.48 -4.75 -35.69
N PRO A 577 10.06 -5.49 -36.63
CA PRO A 577 10.94 -6.63 -36.32
C PRO A 577 12.15 -6.32 -35.43
N GLY A 578 12.62 -5.07 -35.39
CA GLY A 578 13.77 -4.65 -34.56
C GLY A 578 13.48 -3.44 -33.66
N LEU A 579 12.23 -3.01 -33.55
CA LEU A 579 11.88 -1.83 -32.78
C LEU A 579 10.42 -1.88 -32.34
N ILE A 580 10.16 -1.79 -31.05
CA ILE A 580 8.82 -1.66 -30.53
C ILE A 580 8.69 -0.27 -29.90
N VAL A 581 7.68 0.47 -30.30
CA VAL A 581 7.41 1.82 -29.78
C VAL A 581 5.99 1.84 -29.21
N ASN A 582 5.87 2.28 -27.99
CA ASN A 582 4.59 2.56 -27.34
C ASN A 582 4.47 4.06 -27.12
N ILE A 583 3.60 4.71 -27.85
CA ILE A 583 3.39 6.16 -27.77
C ILE A 583 1.94 6.46 -27.45
N GLY A 584 1.71 7.37 -26.51
CA GLY A 584 0.36 7.73 -26.11
C GLY A 584 0.26 9.10 -25.47
N VAL A 585 -0.96 9.56 -25.38
CA VAL A 585 -1.33 10.77 -24.65
C VAL A 585 -2.55 10.52 -23.82
N ARG A 586 -2.55 11.07 -22.60
CA ARG A 586 -3.67 11.01 -21.65
C ARG A 586 -4.02 12.44 -21.22
N GLY A 587 -5.30 12.74 -21.16
CA GLY A 587 -5.82 13.95 -20.56
C GLY A 587 -6.60 13.59 -19.31
N ASP A 588 -6.18 14.10 -18.16
CA ASP A 588 -6.87 13.92 -16.87
C ASP A 588 -7.56 15.22 -16.48
N PHE A 589 -8.73 15.14 -15.85
CA PHE A 589 -9.43 16.30 -15.31
C PHE A 589 -10.12 15.98 -13.99
N PHE A 590 -10.23 17.00 -13.12
CA PHE A 590 -11.03 16.91 -11.89
C PHE A 590 -11.59 18.26 -11.48
N ASN A 591 -12.66 18.21 -10.67
CA ASN A 591 -13.23 19.38 -10.02
C ASN A 591 -13.76 19.00 -8.63
N GLN A 592 -13.50 19.85 -7.66
CA GLN A 592 -13.94 19.71 -6.28
C GLN A 592 -15.44 19.90 -6.11
N ASN A 593 -16.10 20.52 -7.10
CA ASN A 593 -17.54 20.79 -7.12
C ASN A 593 -18.02 21.52 -5.87
N ARG A 594 -17.28 22.56 -5.47
CA ARG A 594 -17.60 23.38 -4.28
C ARG A 594 -17.14 24.83 -4.46
N ASP A 595 -17.63 25.69 -3.57
CA ASP A 595 -17.12 27.07 -3.48
C ASP A 595 -15.84 27.10 -2.65
N ALA A 596 -14.87 27.88 -3.09
CA ALA A 596 -13.60 28.14 -2.44
C ALA A 596 -13.49 29.61 -2.01
N PRO A 597 -12.76 29.93 -0.95
CA PRO A 597 -12.36 31.30 -0.67
C PRO A 597 -11.61 31.89 -1.85
N LYS A 598 -11.97 33.12 -2.25
CA LYS A 598 -11.27 33.82 -3.34
C LYS A 598 -9.81 34.08 -3.01
N ASN A 599 -9.55 34.48 -1.76
CA ASN A 599 -8.21 34.60 -1.21
C ASN A 599 -7.89 33.39 -0.32
N MET A 600 -7.03 32.46 -0.81
CA MET A 600 -6.60 31.29 -0.03
C MET A 600 -5.57 31.62 1.04
N TYR A 601 -4.94 32.81 0.98
CA TYR A 601 -4.01 33.26 2.02
C TYR A 601 -4.75 33.82 3.25
N ASP A 602 -6.03 34.14 3.11
CA ASP A 602 -6.94 34.53 4.19
C ASP A 602 -8.31 33.84 3.99
N PRO A 603 -8.39 32.51 4.17
CA PRO A 603 -9.58 31.75 3.84
C PRO A 603 -10.76 31.99 4.77
N LEU A 604 -10.55 32.68 5.88
CA LEU A 604 -11.59 33.04 6.87
C LEU A 604 -11.92 34.52 6.90
N ALA A 605 -11.23 35.35 6.11
CA ALA A 605 -11.40 36.81 6.10
C ALA A 605 -11.45 37.39 7.53
N PHE A 606 -10.40 37.12 8.31
CA PHE A 606 -10.36 37.56 9.70
C PHE A 606 -10.55 39.08 9.83
N GLN A 607 -11.49 39.46 10.64
CA GLN A 607 -11.63 40.84 11.03
C GLN A 607 -10.65 41.14 12.16
N VAL A 608 -9.73 42.07 11.89
CA VAL A 608 -8.82 42.56 12.92
C VAL A 608 -9.60 43.03 14.13
N GLY A 609 -9.35 42.43 15.30
CA GLY A 609 -9.99 42.79 16.51
C GLY A 609 -9.76 44.24 16.93
N THR A 610 -10.70 44.82 17.62
CA THR A 610 -10.62 46.18 18.17
C THR A 610 -9.38 46.37 19.03
N PRO A 611 -8.67 47.54 18.94
CA PRO A 611 -7.49 47.80 19.74
C PRO A 611 -7.80 47.75 21.24
N GLY A 612 -7.06 46.95 21.99
CA GLY A 612 -7.18 46.88 23.44
C GLY A 612 -7.09 45.50 24.06
N HIS A 613 -6.76 44.49 23.29
CA HIS A 613 -6.61 43.14 23.84
C HIS A 613 -5.17 42.85 24.32
N ASP A 614 -5.08 42.38 25.56
CA ASP A 614 -3.89 41.86 26.20
C ASP A 614 -3.30 40.65 25.50
N LEU A 615 -2.02 40.36 25.71
CA LEU A 615 -1.32 39.16 25.31
C LEU A 615 -2.11 37.91 25.78
N GLY A 616 -2.72 37.22 24.83
CA GLY A 616 -3.62 36.08 25.08
C GLY A 616 -5.01 36.25 24.49
N ALA A 617 -5.29 37.34 23.80
CA ALA A 617 -6.56 37.58 23.14
C ALA A 617 -6.71 36.65 21.88
N PRO A 618 -7.95 36.23 21.62
CA PRO A 618 -8.28 35.37 20.49
C PRO A 618 -7.88 35.99 19.15
N LEU A 619 -7.56 35.15 18.18
CA LEU A 619 -7.07 35.47 16.82
C LEU A 619 -7.97 36.37 15.96
N GLY A 620 -9.08 36.81 16.47
CA GLY A 620 -10.08 37.62 15.75
C GLY A 620 -11.34 36.84 15.43
N ILE A 621 -12.37 37.55 15.06
CA ILE A 621 -13.66 36.96 14.69
C ILE A 621 -13.56 36.54 13.20
N PRO A 622 -13.89 35.29 12.83
CA PRO A 622 -13.99 34.91 11.44
C PRO A 622 -14.99 35.82 10.71
N GLY A 623 -14.56 36.37 9.61
CA GLY A 623 -15.42 37.10 8.68
C GLY A 623 -16.13 36.18 7.70
N THR A 624 -16.81 36.78 6.74
CA THR A 624 -17.41 36.06 5.61
C THR A 624 -16.50 36.26 4.39
N PRO A 625 -15.65 35.31 4.02
CA PRO A 625 -14.77 35.47 2.86
C PRO A 625 -15.59 35.52 1.57
N GLU A 626 -15.13 36.33 0.61
CA GLU A 626 -15.61 36.21 -0.76
C GLU A 626 -15.30 34.81 -1.28
N ARG A 627 -16.28 34.20 -1.92
CA ARG A 627 -16.17 32.85 -2.47
C ARG A 627 -16.32 32.85 -3.98
N GLU A 628 -15.69 31.89 -4.62
CA GLU A 628 -15.82 31.57 -6.03
C GLU A 628 -15.91 30.06 -6.22
N THR A 629 -16.62 29.64 -7.28
CA THR A 629 -16.70 28.21 -7.60
C THR A 629 -15.35 27.70 -8.09
N THR A 630 -14.96 26.50 -7.67
CA THR A 630 -13.71 25.87 -8.10
C THR A 630 -13.68 25.61 -9.60
N GLU A 631 -12.54 25.85 -10.20
CA GLU A 631 -12.33 25.64 -11.64
C GLU A 631 -11.98 24.19 -11.96
N LEU A 632 -12.30 23.77 -13.19
CA LEU A 632 -11.91 22.46 -13.71
C LEU A 632 -10.37 22.43 -13.89
N GLN A 633 -9.72 21.50 -13.21
CA GLN A 633 -8.29 21.25 -13.37
C GLN A 633 -8.07 20.24 -14.49
N ILE A 634 -7.15 20.53 -15.40
CA ILE A 634 -6.83 19.67 -16.54
C ILE A 634 -5.32 19.44 -16.61
N ALA A 635 -4.91 18.21 -16.90
CA ALA A 635 -3.52 17.82 -17.12
C ALA A 635 -3.38 16.96 -18.38
N ILE A 636 -2.32 17.19 -19.15
CA ILE A 636 -2.01 16.43 -20.37
C ILE A 636 -0.70 15.66 -20.17
N ALA A 637 -0.74 14.35 -20.30
CA ALA A 637 0.32 13.40 -20.00
C ALA A 637 0.80 12.67 -21.27
N PRO A 638 1.81 13.18 -22.00
CA PRO A 638 2.48 12.44 -23.06
C PRO A 638 3.31 11.29 -22.46
N ARG A 639 3.37 10.17 -23.17
CA ARG A 639 4.12 8.98 -22.79
C ARG A 639 4.76 8.32 -23.99
N LEU A 640 5.99 7.84 -23.81
CA LEU A 640 6.79 7.18 -24.83
C LEU A 640 7.59 6.04 -24.17
N GLY A 641 7.42 4.84 -24.68
CA GLY A 641 8.24 3.68 -24.36
C GLY A 641 8.84 3.12 -25.65
N ILE A 642 10.11 2.81 -25.64
CA ILE A 642 10.84 2.22 -26.78
C ILE A 642 11.56 0.96 -26.29
N SER A 643 11.39 -0.12 -27.03
CA SER A 643 12.18 -1.36 -26.86
C SER A 643 12.91 -1.66 -28.17
N HIS A 644 14.23 -1.77 -28.10
CA HIS A 644 15.08 -2.06 -29.26
C HIS A 644 15.90 -3.32 -29.00
N PRO A 645 15.52 -4.46 -29.56
CA PRO A 645 16.35 -5.67 -29.55
C PRO A 645 17.64 -5.42 -30.34
N ILE A 646 18.76 -5.23 -29.63
CA ILE A 646 20.08 -5.06 -30.22
C ILE A 646 20.55 -6.39 -30.83
N SER A 647 20.14 -7.50 -30.18
CA SER A 647 20.40 -8.87 -30.63
C SER A 647 19.33 -9.79 -30.07
N ASP A 648 19.38 -11.09 -30.40
CA ASP A 648 18.46 -12.08 -29.80
C ASP A 648 18.64 -12.23 -28.28
N ARG A 649 19.77 -11.73 -27.74
CA ARG A 649 20.12 -11.81 -26.31
C ARG A 649 20.13 -10.48 -25.58
N ALA A 650 19.96 -9.36 -26.28
CA ALA A 650 20.08 -8.04 -25.69
C ALA A 650 18.96 -7.11 -26.15
N VAL A 651 18.30 -6.46 -25.21
CA VAL A 651 17.27 -5.45 -25.46
C VAL A 651 17.62 -4.17 -24.74
N LEU A 652 17.61 -3.06 -25.46
CA LEU A 652 17.66 -1.71 -24.91
C LEU A 652 16.25 -1.17 -24.77
N HIS A 653 15.90 -0.63 -23.62
CA HIS A 653 14.63 0.07 -23.45
C HIS A 653 14.84 1.51 -22.98
N PHE A 654 13.98 2.39 -23.48
CA PHE A 654 13.94 3.81 -23.10
C PHE A 654 12.50 4.19 -22.80
N VAL A 655 12.34 4.98 -21.75
CA VAL A 655 11.04 5.48 -21.29
C VAL A 655 11.10 6.96 -21.02
N TYR A 656 10.05 7.66 -21.43
CA TYR A 656 9.76 9.03 -21.07
C TYR A 656 8.28 9.20 -20.82
N GLY A 657 7.90 9.92 -19.74
CA GLY A 657 6.49 10.20 -19.50
C GLY A 657 6.23 11.25 -18.46
N HIS A 658 5.05 11.87 -18.61
CA HIS A 658 4.44 12.73 -17.60
C HIS A 658 3.36 11.96 -16.87
N PHE A 659 3.39 12.03 -15.55
CA PHE A 659 2.45 11.33 -14.67
C PHE A 659 1.84 12.33 -13.71
N TYR A 660 0.52 12.36 -13.66
CA TYR A 660 -0.23 13.27 -12.83
C TYR A 660 -1.06 12.51 -11.80
N GLN A 661 -1.14 13.07 -10.61
CA GLN A 661 -2.00 12.60 -9.55
C GLN A 661 -2.70 13.79 -8.91
N ARG A 662 -3.97 13.65 -8.67
CA ARG A 662 -4.73 14.61 -7.88
C ARG A 662 -4.30 14.49 -6.41
N PRO A 663 -4.10 15.59 -5.66
CA PRO A 663 -3.99 15.55 -4.21
C PRO A 663 -5.21 14.88 -3.56
N SER A 664 -5.05 14.31 -2.37
CA SER A 664 -6.19 13.71 -1.65
C SER A 664 -7.30 14.72 -1.39
N TRP A 665 -8.55 14.26 -1.36
CA TRP A 665 -9.67 15.15 -1.05
C TRP A 665 -9.54 15.77 0.35
N THR A 666 -8.91 15.09 1.31
CA THR A 666 -8.63 15.66 2.64
C THR A 666 -7.74 16.90 2.56
N LYS A 667 -6.76 16.95 1.65
CA LYS A 667 -5.92 18.13 1.42
C LYS A 667 -6.68 19.29 0.78
N MET A 668 -7.76 19.01 0.06
CA MET A 668 -8.57 20.02 -0.62
C MET A 668 -9.79 20.48 0.19
N PHE A 669 -10.42 19.56 0.93
CA PHE A 669 -11.64 19.79 1.67
C PHE A 669 -11.40 20.02 3.16
N GLY A 670 -10.28 19.58 3.70
CA GLY A 670 -9.95 19.71 5.10
C GLY A 670 -10.06 21.16 5.55
N PHE A 671 -10.77 21.40 6.64
CA PHE A 671 -10.96 22.73 7.18
C PHE A 671 -10.41 22.77 8.59
N PRO A 672 -9.52 23.69 8.93
CA PRO A 672 -8.97 23.75 10.25
C PRO A 672 -9.96 24.37 11.23
N PHE A 673 -9.73 24.04 12.34
CA PHE A 673 -10.38 24.11 13.60
C PHE A 673 -10.77 25.47 14.10
N VAL A 674 -11.96 25.49 14.55
CA VAL A 674 -12.37 26.42 15.59
C VAL A 674 -12.16 25.68 16.91
N ASN A 675 -11.50 26.28 17.86
CA ASN A 675 -11.46 25.77 19.24
C ASN A 675 -12.89 25.78 19.78
N TYR A 676 -13.53 24.61 19.83
CA TYR A 676 -14.91 24.48 20.32
C TYR A 676 -14.96 24.33 21.84
N THR A 677 -14.23 25.13 22.60
CA THR A 677 -14.50 25.25 24.02
C THR A 677 -16.00 25.49 24.28
N THR A 678 -16.64 26.18 23.36
CA THR A 678 -18.09 26.49 23.44
C THR A 678 -19.01 25.34 23.01
N VAL A 679 -18.66 24.50 22.04
CA VAL A 679 -19.54 23.39 21.65
C VAL A 679 -19.51 22.30 22.70
N TRP A 680 -18.35 22.02 23.25
CA TRP A 680 -18.17 21.04 24.31
C TRP A 680 -18.76 21.53 25.63
N ASP A 681 -18.52 22.78 25.99
CA ASP A 681 -19.18 23.42 27.14
C ASP A 681 -20.69 23.53 26.94
N SER A 682 -21.19 23.72 25.73
CA SER A 682 -22.63 23.74 25.46
C SER A 682 -23.28 22.36 25.43
N ILE A 683 -22.55 21.32 25.06
CA ILE A 683 -23.02 19.92 25.11
C ILE A 683 -22.95 19.37 26.53
N LEU A 684 -21.88 19.67 27.27
CA LEU A 684 -21.68 19.20 28.65
C LEU A 684 -22.17 20.15 29.70
N ASN A 685 -22.26 21.44 29.38
CA ASN A 685 -22.81 22.48 30.27
C ASN A 685 -23.69 23.45 29.47
N PRO A 686 -25.00 23.15 29.34
CA PRO A 686 -25.94 23.99 28.60
C PRO A 686 -26.10 25.42 29.15
N TYR A 687 -25.49 25.72 30.30
CA TYR A 687 -25.51 27.05 30.94
C TYR A 687 -24.21 27.84 30.69
N ALA A 688 -23.21 27.32 30.03
CA ALA A 688 -22.00 28.05 29.67
C ALA A 688 -22.29 29.11 28.62
N LYS A 689 -21.94 30.38 28.93
CA LYS A 689 -22.12 31.48 27.99
C LYS A 689 -21.23 31.25 26.74
N GLN A 690 -21.86 31.28 25.60
CA GLN A 690 -21.17 31.21 24.29
C GLN A 690 -20.19 32.37 24.12
N THR A 691 -18.94 32.11 24.25
CA THR A 691 -17.88 33.00 23.79
C THR A 691 -16.99 32.20 22.83
N THR A 692 -17.07 32.52 21.58
CA THR A 692 -16.31 31.88 20.48
C THR A 692 -14.90 32.44 20.52
N TYR A 693 -13.94 31.70 21.07
CA TYR A 693 -12.52 32.09 21.05
C TYR A 693 -11.74 31.07 20.20
N MET A 694 -10.90 31.56 19.29
CA MET A 694 -9.91 30.78 18.58
C MET A 694 -8.56 30.97 19.30
N ASP A 695 -8.17 29.99 20.11
CA ASP A 695 -6.97 30.15 20.94
C ASP A 695 -5.67 29.70 20.26
N GLU A 696 -5.68 28.66 19.47
CA GLU A 696 -4.56 28.19 18.66
C GLU A 696 -4.99 27.35 17.47
N TRP A 697 -4.23 27.44 16.39
CA TRP A 697 -4.43 26.63 15.21
C TRP A 697 -3.61 25.35 15.31
N GLN A 698 -4.28 24.23 15.39
CA GLN A 698 -3.64 22.94 15.22
C GLN A 698 -4.17 22.29 13.94
N GLY A 699 -3.33 22.22 12.91
CA GLY A 699 -3.67 21.64 11.62
C GLY A 699 -3.39 22.59 10.46
N TYR A 700 -3.79 22.19 9.29
CA TYR A 700 -3.62 22.95 8.06
C TYR A 700 -4.96 23.17 7.34
N TYR A 701 -5.08 24.31 6.66
CA TYR A 701 -6.21 24.57 5.75
C TYR A 701 -6.09 23.73 4.50
N GLY A 702 -7.11 22.96 4.19
CA GLY A 702 -7.29 22.39 2.89
C GLY A 702 -7.45 23.50 1.84
N ASN A 703 -6.86 23.27 0.68
CA ASN A 703 -6.92 24.24 -0.40
C ASN A 703 -7.73 23.68 -1.58
N PRO A 704 -8.98 24.17 -1.77
CA PRO A 704 -9.80 23.74 -2.91
C PRO A 704 -9.26 24.14 -4.27
N LYS A 705 -8.24 25.01 -4.34
CA LYS A 705 -7.63 25.45 -5.59
C LYS A 705 -6.37 24.68 -5.96
N LEU A 706 -6.04 23.59 -5.25
CA LEU A 706 -4.90 22.75 -5.61
C LEU A 706 -5.09 22.17 -7.00
N GLY A 707 -4.02 22.25 -7.80
CA GLY A 707 -3.90 21.57 -9.08
C GLY A 707 -3.30 20.16 -8.93
N TYR A 708 -2.98 19.57 -10.09
CA TYR A 708 -2.30 18.28 -10.16
C TYR A 708 -0.87 18.32 -9.60
N GLU A 709 -0.51 17.28 -8.89
CA GLU A 709 0.87 16.91 -8.62
C GLU A 709 1.45 16.21 -9.85
N ARG A 710 2.65 16.56 -10.28
CA ARG A 710 3.26 16.06 -11.51
C ARG A 710 4.59 15.36 -11.24
N THR A 711 4.85 14.25 -11.91
CA THR A 711 6.17 13.62 -12.02
C THR A 711 6.54 13.47 -13.48
N ILE A 712 7.71 13.94 -13.87
CA ILE A 712 8.33 13.65 -15.17
C ILE A 712 9.36 12.56 -14.93
N GLN A 713 9.30 11.48 -15.70
CA GLN A 713 10.16 10.32 -15.53
C GLN A 713 10.92 10.00 -16.83
N TYR A 714 12.19 9.65 -16.64
CA TYR A 714 13.08 9.15 -17.68
C TYR A 714 13.71 7.85 -17.22
N GLU A 715 13.77 6.86 -18.10
CA GLU A 715 14.47 5.60 -17.83
C GLU A 715 15.24 5.16 -19.07
N LEU A 716 16.39 4.54 -18.81
CA LEU A 716 17.19 3.85 -19.83
C LEU A 716 17.70 2.55 -19.20
N GLY A 717 17.41 1.43 -19.85
CA GLY A 717 17.84 0.14 -19.34
C GLY A 717 18.26 -0.82 -20.45
N VAL A 718 19.00 -1.85 -20.02
CA VAL A 718 19.47 -2.94 -20.87
C VAL A 718 19.19 -4.26 -20.19
N ASP A 719 18.45 -5.12 -20.87
CA ASP A 719 18.28 -6.52 -20.55
C ASP A 719 19.26 -7.36 -21.36
N TYR A 720 20.00 -8.24 -20.69
CA TYR A 720 20.97 -9.12 -21.38
C TYR A 720 20.81 -10.58 -20.90
N ASN A 721 20.74 -11.49 -21.86
CA ASN A 721 20.67 -12.92 -21.62
C ASN A 721 22.07 -13.54 -21.68
N VAL A 722 22.57 -14.02 -20.54
CA VAL A 722 23.85 -14.71 -20.43
C VAL A 722 23.62 -16.21 -20.56
N ALA A 723 24.11 -16.79 -21.65
CA ALA A 723 24.14 -18.23 -21.93
C ALA A 723 22.78 -18.94 -21.83
N ASP A 724 21.67 -18.23 -22.06
CA ASP A 724 20.29 -18.70 -22.01
C ASP A 724 19.83 -19.20 -20.60
N LEU A 725 20.61 -18.88 -19.57
CA LEU A 725 20.39 -19.31 -18.19
C LEU A 725 20.21 -18.15 -17.22
N ILE A 726 20.82 -17.01 -17.48
CA ILE A 726 20.83 -15.87 -16.57
C ILE A 726 20.37 -14.61 -17.31
N LYS A 727 19.36 -13.94 -16.77
CA LYS A 727 18.98 -12.60 -17.17
C LYS A 727 19.72 -11.59 -16.31
N PHE A 728 20.37 -10.63 -16.95
CA PHE A 728 20.97 -9.47 -16.34
C PHE A 728 20.24 -8.21 -16.81
N ASP A 729 19.75 -7.41 -15.91
CA ASP A 729 19.00 -6.17 -16.17
C ASP A 729 19.68 -5.02 -15.42
N VAL A 730 19.95 -3.93 -16.12
CA VAL A 730 20.44 -2.69 -15.52
C VAL A 730 19.58 -1.54 -16.03
N THR A 731 18.94 -0.83 -15.12
CA THR A 731 18.08 0.31 -15.42
C THR A 731 18.50 1.53 -14.62
N GLY A 732 18.84 2.62 -15.32
CA GLY A 732 18.99 3.94 -14.73
C GLY A 732 17.70 4.74 -14.85
N TYR A 733 17.29 5.44 -13.80
CA TYR A 733 16.07 6.24 -13.80
C TYR A 733 16.25 7.62 -13.15
N TYR A 734 15.43 8.57 -13.61
CA TYR A 734 15.32 9.91 -13.09
C TYR A 734 13.85 10.31 -12.98
N LYS A 735 13.44 10.80 -11.81
CA LYS A 735 12.10 11.29 -11.52
C LYS A 735 12.18 12.73 -11.02
N ASP A 736 11.51 13.66 -11.70
CA ASP A 736 11.35 15.07 -11.32
C ASP A 736 9.89 15.31 -10.94
N ALA A 737 9.61 15.35 -9.63
CA ALA A 737 8.27 15.61 -9.12
C ALA A 737 8.13 17.08 -8.73
N SER A 738 7.02 17.69 -9.11
CA SER A 738 6.72 19.11 -8.87
C SER A 738 5.24 19.35 -8.61
N GLY A 739 4.94 20.45 -7.94
CA GLY A 739 3.57 20.78 -7.58
C GLY A 739 2.99 19.84 -6.51
N GLU A 740 3.85 19.19 -5.72
CA GLU A 740 3.42 18.35 -4.63
C GLU A 740 2.67 19.18 -3.59
N ALA A 741 1.54 18.66 -3.12
CA ALA A 741 0.73 19.33 -2.11
C ALA A 741 1.45 19.26 -0.76
N ASP A 742 2.13 20.33 -0.39
CA ASP A 742 2.87 20.48 0.86
C ASP A 742 2.28 21.59 1.73
N VAL A 743 2.61 21.56 3.02
CA VAL A 743 2.09 22.51 4.00
C VAL A 743 3.04 23.70 4.09
N ILE A 744 2.53 24.89 3.78
CA ILE A 744 3.24 26.13 3.99
C ILE A 744 2.71 26.87 5.21
N THR A 745 3.59 27.61 5.86
CA THR A 745 3.20 28.49 6.98
C THR A 745 2.72 29.83 6.43
N GLY A 746 1.43 30.11 6.56
CA GLY A 746 0.86 31.41 6.32
C GLY A 746 0.78 32.20 7.63
N VAL A 747 0.96 33.53 7.57
CA VAL A 747 0.75 34.40 8.71
C VAL A 747 -0.32 35.40 8.37
N TYR A 748 -1.31 35.44 9.23
CA TYR A 748 -2.31 36.49 9.15
C TYR A 748 -1.78 37.79 9.71
N ALA A 749 -2.16 38.87 9.07
CA ALA A 749 -1.93 40.24 9.50
C ALA A 749 -2.69 40.60 10.79
N ALA A 750 -2.58 39.81 11.81
CA ALA A 750 -2.98 40.29 13.12
C ALA A 750 -1.76 40.87 13.76
N THR A 751 -1.76 42.12 13.97
CA THR A 751 -0.67 42.99 14.44
C THR A 751 0.00 42.52 15.74
N TYR A 752 -0.51 41.46 16.37
CA TYR A 752 -0.09 40.99 17.70
C TYR A 752 -0.14 39.48 17.92
N SER A 753 -0.39 38.64 16.89
CA SER A 753 -0.45 37.19 17.09
C SER A 753 0.80 36.47 16.59
N THR A 754 1.41 35.66 17.45
CA THR A 754 2.48 34.71 17.08
C THR A 754 1.94 33.45 16.41
N THR A 755 0.63 33.36 16.22
CA THR A 755 -0.05 32.17 15.72
C THR A 755 0.14 32.04 14.22
N LYS A 756 0.57 30.85 13.82
CA LYS A 756 0.88 30.49 12.43
C LYS A 756 -0.28 29.70 11.86
N ALA A 757 -0.87 30.17 10.79
CA ALA A 757 -1.78 29.33 10.02
C ALA A 757 -1.00 28.49 9.04
N LEU A 758 -1.27 27.20 9.02
CA LEU A 758 -0.71 26.28 8.05
C LEU A 758 -1.72 26.09 6.92
N MET A 759 -1.27 26.12 5.67
CA MET A 759 -2.15 25.85 4.53
C MET A 759 -1.48 24.92 3.52
N VAL A 760 -2.28 24.17 2.79
CA VAL A 760 -1.77 23.31 1.73
C VAL A 760 -1.58 24.10 0.43
N SER A 761 -0.42 23.95 -0.20
CA SER A 761 -0.06 24.59 -1.47
C SER A 761 0.65 23.58 -2.39
N ASN A 762 0.59 23.79 -3.69
CA ASN A 762 1.38 23.04 -4.68
C ASN A 762 2.85 23.52 -4.73
N SER A 763 3.50 23.65 -3.59
CA SER A 763 4.87 24.19 -3.44
C SER A 763 5.95 23.12 -3.32
N GLY A 764 5.57 21.87 -2.98
CA GLY A 764 6.52 20.78 -2.82
C GLY A 764 7.11 20.30 -4.15
N TYR A 765 8.37 19.87 -4.09
CA TYR A 765 9.01 19.13 -5.17
C TYR A 765 9.94 18.05 -4.61
N SER A 766 10.17 17.03 -5.42
CA SER A 766 11.16 15.99 -5.11
C SER A 766 11.90 15.56 -6.38
N ASP A 767 13.16 15.19 -6.19
CA ASP A 767 14.07 14.76 -7.24
C ASP A 767 14.65 13.39 -6.81
N VAL A 768 14.50 12.36 -7.64
CA VAL A 768 15.00 11.02 -7.35
C VAL A 768 15.75 10.49 -8.55
N ARG A 769 16.97 10.02 -8.33
CA ARG A 769 17.84 9.39 -9.34
C ARG A 769 18.29 8.05 -8.82
N GLY A 770 18.30 7.04 -9.66
CA GLY A 770 18.73 5.73 -9.21
C GLY A 770 19.19 4.81 -10.33
N ILE A 771 19.86 3.74 -9.89
CA ILE A 771 20.26 2.63 -10.73
C ILE A 771 19.76 1.36 -10.05
N GLU A 772 19.04 0.54 -10.80
CA GLU A 772 18.64 -0.82 -10.42
C GLU A 772 19.44 -1.81 -11.24
N THR A 773 20.00 -2.82 -10.59
CA THR A 773 20.63 -3.97 -11.23
C THR A 773 19.92 -5.23 -10.77
N LYS A 774 19.55 -6.11 -11.68
CA LYS A 774 18.85 -7.35 -11.39
C LYS A 774 19.48 -8.52 -12.12
N ILE A 775 19.58 -9.64 -11.42
CA ILE A 775 20.07 -10.92 -11.94
C ILE A 775 19.03 -11.98 -11.61
N ASP A 776 18.45 -12.61 -12.60
CA ASP A 776 17.54 -13.74 -12.45
C ASP A 776 18.11 -14.97 -13.15
N SER A 777 18.15 -16.09 -12.46
CA SER A 777 18.58 -17.36 -13.04
C SER A 777 17.40 -18.22 -13.46
N ARG A 778 17.68 -19.13 -14.41
CA ARG A 778 16.75 -20.16 -14.85
C ARG A 778 17.49 -21.47 -15.03
N PHE A 779 17.73 -22.16 -13.94
CA PHE A 779 18.34 -23.48 -13.95
C PHE A 779 17.28 -24.58 -13.93
N ASN A 780 16.75 -24.98 -15.08
CA ASN A 780 15.94 -26.20 -15.30
C ASN A 780 14.91 -26.54 -14.21
N GLY A 781 14.33 -25.56 -13.54
CA GLY A 781 13.27 -25.71 -12.53
C GLY A 781 13.73 -26.14 -11.13
N MET A 782 14.82 -26.90 -11.00
CA MET A 782 15.23 -27.44 -9.68
C MET A 782 15.84 -26.36 -8.77
N PHE A 783 16.73 -25.52 -9.29
CA PHE A 783 17.42 -24.47 -8.55
C PHE A 783 17.28 -23.14 -9.27
N ASN A 784 16.70 -22.15 -8.61
CA ASN A 784 16.54 -20.81 -9.15
C ASN A 784 16.98 -19.78 -8.11
N PHE A 785 17.47 -18.63 -8.57
CA PHE A 785 17.77 -17.49 -7.72
C PHE A 785 17.51 -16.17 -8.42
N GLY A 786 17.24 -15.16 -7.64
CA GLY A 786 17.20 -13.77 -8.06
C GLY A 786 17.99 -12.90 -7.10
N LEU A 787 18.69 -11.92 -7.64
CA LEU A 787 19.42 -10.91 -6.89
C LEU A 787 19.16 -9.55 -7.49
N SER A 788 18.87 -8.56 -6.67
CA SER A 788 18.73 -7.17 -7.09
C SER A 788 19.52 -6.23 -6.19
N HIS A 789 20.12 -5.23 -6.80
CA HIS A 789 20.77 -4.13 -6.12
C HIS A 789 20.18 -2.82 -6.62
N GLU A 790 19.74 -1.99 -5.70
CA GLU A 790 19.25 -0.64 -5.96
C GLU A 790 20.12 0.36 -5.23
N ILE A 791 20.53 1.39 -5.94
CA ILE A 791 21.11 2.59 -5.37
C ILE A 791 20.34 3.80 -5.90
N TYR A 792 19.87 4.67 -5.00
CA TYR A 792 19.21 5.90 -5.40
C TYR A 792 19.56 7.06 -4.48
N TRP A 793 19.49 8.24 -5.05
CA TRP A 793 19.63 9.51 -4.37
C TRP A 793 18.31 10.24 -4.42
N SER A 794 17.86 10.76 -3.29
CA SER A 794 16.64 11.53 -3.21
C SER A 794 16.89 12.89 -2.57
N PHE A 795 16.12 13.85 -3.04
CA PHE A 795 16.14 15.21 -2.55
C PHE A 795 14.70 15.75 -2.54
N THR A 796 14.31 16.40 -1.45
CA THR A 796 12.99 17.01 -1.31
C THR A 796 13.15 18.49 -1.00
N GLY A 797 12.23 19.30 -1.48
CA GLY A 797 12.27 20.73 -1.27
C GLY A 797 10.92 21.41 -1.49
N GLU A 798 10.95 22.72 -1.41
CA GLU A 798 9.80 23.59 -1.66
C GLU A 798 10.17 24.67 -2.68
N VAL A 799 9.20 25.06 -3.49
CA VAL A 799 9.30 26.15 -4.45
C VAL A 799 8.39 27.29 -4.00
N GLY A 800 8.87 28.52 -4.06
CA GLY A 800 8.11 29.71 -3.69
C GLY A 800 8.37 30.15 -2.23
N TYR A 801 7.34 30.63 -1.55
CA TYR A 801 7.46 31.13 -0.18
C TYR A 801 7.13 30.03 0.82
N SER A 802 8.03 29.77 1.75
CA SER A 802 7.73 28.85 2.89
C SER A 802 6.99 29.57 4.01
N ARG A 803 7.06 30.89 4.04
CA ARG A 803 6.42 31.74 5.05
C ARG A 803 5.94 33.03 4.41
N LEU A 804 4.70 33.39 4.66
CA LEU A 804 4.12 34.66 4.29
C LEU A 804 3.88 35.44 5.58
N TYR A 805 4.61 36.55 5.77
CA TYR A 805 4.42 37.47 6.90
C TYR A 805 4.01 38.85 6.41
N GLU A 806 2.95 39.36 6.96
CA GLU A 806 2.53 40.75 6.81
C GLU A 806 2.89 41.61 8.04
N THR A 807 3.99 41.39 8.69
CA THR A 807 4.46 42.30 9.76
C THR A 807 5.59 43.14 9.23
N GLY A 808 5.60 44.43 9.61
CA GLY A 808 6.64 45.40 9.21
C GLY A 808 8.06 45.11 9.69
N SER A 809 8.37 43.89 10.04
CA SER A 809 9.73 43.41 10.31
C SER A 809 10.34 42.89 9.00
N PRO A 810 11.43 43.49 8.49
CA PRO A 810 11.99 43.19 7.18
C PRO A 810 12.68 41.82 7.06
N SER A 811 12.63 40.99 8.07
CA SER A 811 13.47 39.80 8.15
C SER A 811 12.86 38.52 7.56
N ILE A 812 11.68 38.54 6.90
CA ILE A 812 10.96 37.30 6.92
C ILE A 812 10.27 36.84 5.62
N ASN A 813 10.26 37.66 4.58
CA ASN A 813 9.94 37.23 3.23
C ASN A 813 11.21 36.72 2.55
N VAL A 814 11.65 35.54 2.88
CA VAL A 814 12.71 34.91 2.10
C VAL A 814 12.05 34.18 0.94
N PRO A 815 12.12 34.74 -0.29
CA PRO A 815 11.77 33.96 -1.44
C PRO A 815 12.72 32.77 -1.45
N LYS A 816 12.20 31.58 -1.32
CA LYS A 816 12.98 30.40 -1.62
C LYS A 816 13.29 30.45 -3.11
N GLY A 817 14.56 30.51 -3.44
CA GLY A 817 15.02 30.40 -4.81
C GLY A 817 14.43 29.12 -5.42
N LEU A 818 14.33 29.11 -6.73
CA LEU A 818 13.90 27.92 -7.47
C LEU A 818 14.64 26.68 -6.93
N ARG A 819 13.91 25.78 -6.28
CA ARG A 819 14.40 24.52 -5.74
C ARG A 819 15.38 24.63 -4.55
N GLN A 820 15.02 25.36 -3.52
CA GLN A 820 15.74 25.29 -2.24
C GLN A 820 15.26 24.06 -1.48
N GLY A 821 16.17 23.10 -1.26
CA GLY A 821 15.90 21.88 -0.53
C GLY A 821 15.77 22.09 0.99
N LYS A 822 14.96 21.27 1.61
CA LYS A 822 14.88 21.15 3.08
C LYS A 822 16.09 20.40 3.66
N GLY A 823 16.95 19.80 2.82
CA GLY A 823 18.09 18.99 3.25
C GLY A 823 19.08 18.71 2.12
N ALA A 824 20.11 17.96 2.44
CA ALA A 824 21.07 17.47 1.47
C ALA A 824 20.52 16.21 0.76
N TRP A 825 21.16 15.86 -0.35
CA TRP A 825 20.93 14.58 -0.99
C TRP A 825 21.17 13.43 0.00
N ALA A 826 20.21 12.52 0.06
CA ALA A 826 20.35 11.27 0.80
C ALA A 826 20.54 10.12 -0.17
N ASP A 827 21.57 9.30 0.03
CA ASP A 827 21.81 8.09 -0.75
C ASP A 827 21.30 6.86 0.00
N TYR A 828 20.62 6.01 -0.73
CA TYR A 828 20.06 4.76 -0.22
C TYR A 828 20.52 3.59 -1.07
N GLN A 829 20.92 2.52 -0.41
CA GLN A 829 21.32 1.29 -1.06
C GLN A 829 20.54 0.11 -0.51
N ARG A 830 20.11 -0.79 -1.38
CA ARG A 830 19.37 -1.99 -1.02
C ARG A 830 19.83 -3.16 -1.86
N ILE A 831 19.96 -4.30 -1.22
CA ILE A 831 20.20 -5.59 -1.87
C ILE A 831 19.09 -6.51 -1.46
N LYS A 832 18.46 -7.16 -2.42
CA LYS A 832 17.45 -8.19 -2.19
C LYS A 832 17.79 -9.41 -3.02
N GLY A 833 17.49 -10.57 -2.48
CA GLY A 833 17.68 -11.79 -3.22
C GLY A 833 16.81 -12.91 -2.69
N TRP A 834 16.62 -13.90 -3.53
CA TRP A 834 15.93 -15.12 -3.18
C TRP A 834 16.60 -16.30 -3.85
N VAL A 835 16.46 -17.46 -3.21
CA VAL A 835 16.90 -18.74 -3.73
C VAL A 835 15.75 -19.73 -3.54
N SER A 836 15.42 -20.50 -4.58
CA SER A 836 14.48 -21.60 -4.49
C SER A 836 15.14 -22.89 -4.93
N PHE A 837 14.84 -23.96 -4.19
CA PHE A 837 15.17 -25.33 -4.54
C PHE A 837 13.87 -26.14 -4.57
N THR A 838 13.52 -26.67 -5.74
CA THR A 838 12.26 -27.39 -5.94
C THR A 838 12.53 -28.77 -6.53
N LEU A 839 12.03 -29.80 -5.89
CA LEU A 839 11.97 -31.15 -6.43
C LEU A 839 10.53 -31.43 -6.86
N GLY A 840 10.37 -31.88 -8.09
CA GLY A 840 9.07 -32.24 -8.63
C GLY A 840 8.47 -33.48 -7.98
N LYS A 841 7.23 -33.80 -8.37
CA LYS A 841 6.40 -34.86 -7.79
C LYS A 841 7.05 -36.25 -7.77
N ASP A 842 7.87 -36.58 -8.79
CA ASP A 842 8.54 -37.87 -8.91
C ASP A 842 10.08 -37.74 -8.89
N GLU A 843 10.58 -36.62 -8.40
CA GLU A 843 12.01 -36.32 -8.32
C GLU A 843 12.58 -36.59 -6.93
N GLY A 844 13.89 -36.69 -6.87
CA GLY A 844 14.63 -36.88 -5.62
C GLY A 844 15.13 -38.31 -5.40
N PRO A 845 15.99 -38.52 -4.37
CA PRO A 845 16.58 -39.81 -4.06
C PRO A 845 15.54 -40.83 -3.62
N GLU A 846 15.63 -42.04 -4.09
CA GLU A 846 14.82 -43.18 -3.68
C GLU A 846 15.43 -43.87 -2.47
N ILE A 847 14.64 -43.99 -1.40
CA ILE A 847 15.03 -44.66 -0.15
C ILE A 847 13.97 -45.72 0.13
N ALA A 848 14.32 -47.00 0.12
CA ALA A 848 13.42 -48.14 0.36
C ALA A 848 12.14 -48.12 -0.52
N GLY A 849 12.27 -47.77 -1.82
CA GLY A 849 11.13 -47.73 -2.76
C GLY A 849 10.25 -46.50 -2.64
N ILE A 850 10.60 -45.53 -1.80
CA ILE A 850 9.88 -44.27 -1.61
C ILE A 850 10.82 -43.11 -1.91
N LYS A 851 10.29 -42.05 -2.52
CA LYS A 851 11.01 -40.79 -2.76
C LYS A 851 10.60 -39.76 -1.68
N PRO A 852 11.21 -39.76 -0.49
CA PRO A 852 10.74 -38.94 0.64
C PRO A 852 10.89 -37.45 0.40
N LEU A 853 11.78 -37.03 -0.51
CA LEU A 853 12.01 -35.62 -0.85
C LEU A 853 11.25 -35.17 -2.12
N SER A 854 10.45 -36.04 -2.76
CA SER A 854 9.62 -35.63 -3.90
C SER A 854 8.66 -34.53 -3.48
N ASP A 855 8.31 -33.62 -4.39
CA ASP A 855 7.38 -32.51 -4.14
C ASP A 855 7.82 -31.62 -2.95
N LEU A 856 9.12 -31.43 -2.79
CA LEU A 856 9.75 -30.55 -1.79
C LEU A 856 10.11 -29.21 -2.42
N ASN A 857 9.70 -28.14 -1.77
CA ASN A 857 10.14 -26.79 -2.14
C ASN A 857 10.77 -26.09 -0.94
N VAL A 858 11.93 -25.52 -1.14
CA VAL A 858 12.65 -24.70 -0.16
C VAL A 858 12.87 -23.32 -0.79
N PHE A 859 12.31 -22.31 -0.19
CA PHE A 859 12.43 -20.93 -0.63
C PHE A 859 13.05 -20.09 0.48
N MET A 860 14.11 -19.37 0.17
CA MET A 860 14.80 -18.48 1.08
C MET A 860 14.88 -17.10 0.42
N ASN A 861 14.48 -16.06 1.13
CA ASN A 861 14.69 -14.69 0.70
C ASN A 861 15.54 -13.93 1.71
N PHE A 862 16.31 -12.96 1.22
CA PHE A 862 17.06 -12.05 2.06
C PHE A 862 16.95 -10.63 1.54
N TRP A 863 17.07 -9.68 2.43
CA TRP A 863 17.25 -8.28 2.09
C TRP A 863 18.25 -7.62 3.01
N TRP A 864 18.93 -6.65 2.46
CA TRP A 864 19.87 -5.77 3.14
C TRP A 864 19.62 -4.34 2.70
N ARG A 865 19.72 -3.37 3.62
CA ARG A 865 19.75 -1.95 3.31
C ARG A 865 20.78 -1.22 4.16
N ASN A 866 21.34 -0.14 3.63
CA ASN A 866 22.13 0.77 4.44
C ASN A 866 21.23 1.53 5.44
N GLY A 867 21.83 2.00 6.53
CA GLY A 867 21.14 2.79 7.55
C GLY A 867 20.67 4.14 7.01
N ASP A 868 19.59 4.64 7.59
CA ASP A 868 19.05 5.96 7.23
C ASP A 868 20.07 7.06 7.57
N PRO A 869 20.30 8.04 6.68
CA PRO A 869 21.17 9.14 6.97
C PRO A 869 20.53 10.10 7.99
N TYR A 870 21.34 10.68 8.85
CA TYR A 870 20.94 11.74 9.76
C TYR A 870 22.06 12.76 9.95
N THR A 871 21.71 13.97 10.38
CA THR A 871 22.67 15.02 10.66
C THR A 871 23.01 15.01 12.15
N TYR A 872 24.28 14.75 12.46
CA TYR A 872 24.79 14.79 13.82
C TYR A 872 25.51 16.12 14.05
N HIS A 873 25.04 16.85 15.03
CA HIS A 873 25.60 18.14 15.41
C HIS A 873 26.49 17.99 16.62
N GLY A 874 27.49 17.40 16.82
CA GLY A 874 28.32 17.25 18.03
C GLY A 874 28.06 18.29 19.13
N PRO A 875 28.47 18.09 20.35
CA PRO A 875 28.23 19.05 21.43
C PRO A 875 28.76 20.45 21.10
N GLY A 876 27.86 21.39 20.79
CA GLY A 876 28.19 22.78 20.49
C GLY A 876 28.62 23.08 19.05
N ASP A 877 28.52 22.14 18.14
CA ASP A 877 28.78 22.36 16.70
C ASP A 877 27.49 22.64 15.94
N PHE A 878 27.35 23.84 15.39
CA PHE A 878 26.21 24.27 14.56
C PHE A 878 26.54 24.32 13.07
N SER A 879 27.76 23.91 12.67
CA SER A 879 28.26 24.06 11.29
C SER A 879 28.41 22.74 10.53
N THR A 880 27.76 21.68 10.97
CA THR A 880 27.92 20.34 10.41
C THR A 880 27.24 20.16 9.07
N GLU A 881 27.87 19.36 8.20
CA GLU A 881 27.28 18.95 6.92
C GLU A 881 26.01 18.10 7.16
N PRO A 882 24.93 18.37 6.44
CA PRO A 882 23.74 17.53 6.50
C PRO A 882 24.03 16.08 6.14
N ASN A 883 23.33 15.13 6.79
CA ASN A 883 23.46 13.69 6.54
C ASN A 883 24.90 13.14 6.74
N ASN A 884 25.64 13.70 7.70
CA ASN A 884 27.02 13.35 7.97
C ASN A 884 27.22 12.00 8.70
N LYS A 885 26.15 11.39 9.19
CA LYS A 885 26.16 10.09 9.86
C LYS A 885 25.03 9.19 9.33
N ARG A 886 25.12 7.88 9.64
CA ARG A 886 24.12 6.89 9.29
C ARG A 886 23.79 5.98 10.46
N TRP A 887 22.54 5.50 10.47
CA TRP A 887 22.09 4.40 11.31
C TRP A 887 22.76 3.09 10.89
N PHE A 888 22.47 2.01 11.62
CA PHE A 888 22.94 0.66 11.27
C PHE A 888 22.42 0.22 9.89
N ASN A 889 23.21 -0.65 9.26
CA ASN A 889 22.70 -1.42 8.14
C ASN A 889 21.73 -2.48 8.67
N TYR A 890 20.64 -2.66 7.96
CA TYR A 890 19.59 -3.61 8.30
C TYR A 890 19.59 -4.77 7.33
N TYR A 891 19.33 -5.97 7.82
CA TYR A 891 19.20 -7.16 6.99
C TYR A 891 18.30 -8.20 7.65
N GLN A 892 17.69 -9.05 6.83
CA GLN A 892 16.82 -10.13 7.28
C GLN A 892 16.89 -11.28 6.31
N ILE A 893 16.76 -12.50 6.84
CA ILE A 893 16.65 -13.74 6.07
C ILE A 893 15.39 -14.46 6.53
N ASP A 894 14.56 -14.83 5.56
CA ASP A 894 13.35 -15.62 5.77
C ASP A 894 13.49 -16.96 5.06
N LEU A 895 12.85 -18.00 5.59
CA LEU A 895 12.87 -19.36 5.06
C LEU A 895 11.45 -19.89 4.99
N ASN A 896 11.07 -20.42 3.83
CA ASN A 896 9.86 -21.24 3.67
C ASN A 896 10.25 -22.64 3.21
N VAL A 897 9.70 -23.66 3.84
CA VAL A 897 9.86 -25.05 3.42
C VAL A 897 8.47 -25.66 3.27
N SER A 898 8.15 -26.15 2.09
CA SER A 898 6.89 -26.83 1.83
C SER A 898 7.08 -28.23 1.24
N LYS A 899 6.19 -29.14 1.60
CA LYS A 899 6.18 -30.53 1.18
C LYS A 899 4.79 -30.95 0.72
N GLY A 900 4.67 -31.35 -0.52
CA GLY A 900 3.45 -31.90 -1.12
C GLY A 900 3.27 -33.41 -0.88
N PHE A 901 2.02 -33.82 -0.76
CA PHE A 901 1.59 -35.21 -0.65
C PHE A 901 0.32 -35.39 -1.53
N ASN A 902 0.29 -36.45 -2.32
CA ASN A 902 -0.90 -36.77 -3.12
C ASN A 902 -1.71 -37.86 -2.41
N PHE A 903 -2.98 -37.58 -2.16
CA PHE A 903 -3.88 -38.51 -1.53
C PHE A 903 -5.23 -38.52 -2.24
N MET A 904 -5.59 -39.67 -2.84
CA MET A 904 -6.89 -39.87 -3.53
C MET A 904 -7.25 -38.79 -4.56
N GLY A 905 -6.27 -38.30 -5.33
CA GLY A 905 -6.50 -37.25 -6.35
C GLY A 905 -6.48 -35.83 -5.81
N THR A 906 -6.31 -35.69 -4.49
CA THR A 906 -6.19 -34.39 -3.80
C THR A 906 -4.72 -34.15 -3.43
N GLN A 907 -4.22 -32.95 -3.63
CA GLN A 907 -2.88 -32.56 -3.21
C GLN A 907 -2.97 -31.88 -1.84
N LEU A 908 -2.27 -32.47 -0.87
CA LEU A 908 -2.03 -31.89 0.45
C LEU A 908 -0.65 -31.26 0.48
N GLU A 909 -0.52 -30.06 1.01
CA GLU A 909 0.77 -29.35 1.17
C GLU A 909 0.93 -28.90 2.61
N LEU A 910 2.03 -29.31 3.23
CA LEU A 910 2.45 -28.84 4.56
C LEU A 910 3.60 -27.86 4.36
N SER A 911 3.52 -26.69 5.00
CA SER A 911 4.62 -25.71 4.95
C SER A 911 4.91 -25.08 6.30
N VAL A 912 6.18 -24.73 6.46
CA VAL A 912 6.71 -23.97 7.60
C VAL A 912 7.35 -22.69 7.03
N ASP A 913 6.85 -21.55 7.48
CA ASP A 913 7.39 -20.24 7.10
C ASP A 913 8.03 -19.58 8.32
N VAL A 914 9.32 -19.27 8.23
CA VAL A 914 10.12 -18.68 9.30
C VAL A 914 10.57 -17.28 8.87
N LYS A 915 10.02 -16.24 9.49
CA LYS A 915 10.45 -14.86 9.31
C LYS A 915 11.56 -14.51 10.29
N ASN A 916 12.56 -13.76 9.83
CA ASN A 916 13.78 -13.42 10.59
C ASN A 916 14.43 -14.69 11.18
N LEU A 917 14.85 -15.59 10.31
CA LEU A 917 15.37 -16.94 10.63
C LEU A 917 16.44 -16.91 11.74
N PHE A 918 17.35 -15.95 11.71
CA PHE A 918 18.45 -15.82 12.66
C PHE A 918 18.15 -14.92 13.85
N ASN A 919 16.90 -14.41 13.93
CA ASN A 919 16.46 -13.52 15.01
C ASN A 919 17.33 -12.27 15.15
N PHE A 920 17.69 -11.65 14.02
CA PHE A 920 18.49 -10.42 14.01
C PHE A 920 17.77 -9.29 14.75
N LYS A 921 18.57 -8.49 15.45
CA LYS A 921 18.13 -7.32 16.22
C LYS A 921 18.84 -6.08 15.70
N PHE A 922 18.10 -5.02 15.40
CA PHE A 922 18.67 -3.74 14.97
C PHE A 922 17.99 -2.60 15.72
N LEU A 923 18.75 -1.87 16.51
CA LEU A 923 18.26 -0.72 17.25
C LEU A 923 17.85 0.40 16.29
N ARG A 924 16.74 1.07 16.61
CA ARG A 924 16.22 2.19 15.83
C ARG A 924 16.20 3.53 16.56
N LEU A 925 16.04 3.52 17.87
CA LEU A 925 15.72 4.69 18.66
C LEU A 925 16.83 5.01 19.64
N LEU A 926 17.83 5.73 19.17
CA LEU A 926 18.85 6.36 20.04
C LEU A 926 18.89 7.85 19.72
N TYR A 927 19.13 8.68 20.74
CA TYR A 927 19.48 10.08 20.49
C TYR A 927 20.82 10.14 19.77
N ASP A 928 21.06 11.21 19.04
CA ASP A 928 22.23 11.34 18.17
C ASP A 928 23.56 11.06 18.87
N ASP A 929 23.75 11.60 20.10
CA ASP A 929 24.94 11.38 20.92
C ASP A 929 25.09 9.92 21.37
N ASP A 930 23.99 9.29 21.71
CA ASP A 930 23.96 7.91 22.20
C ASP A 930 24.20 6.93 21.06
N LEU A 931 23.68 7.23 19.89
CA LEU A 931 23.92 6.46 18.68
C LEU A 931 25.38 6.49 18.27
N VAL A 932 26.01 7.67 18.29
CA VAL A 932 27.43 7.82 17.97
C VAL A 932 28.28 7.02 18.95
N ARG A 933 28.02 7.14 20.25
CA ARG A 933 28.70 6.36 21.29
C ARG A 933 28.53 4.86 21.10
N TYR A 934 27.34 4.42 20.78
CA TYR A 934 27.03 3.01 20.51
C TYR A 934 27.79 2.47 19.30
N LEU A 935 27.89 3.25 18.24
CA LEU A 935 28.56 2.88 16.99
C LEU A 935 30.10 2.90 17.11
N GLU A 936 30.65 3.86 17.85
CA GLU A 936 32.10 4.04 17.98
C GLU A 936 32.76 3.01 18.93
N ASN A 937 31.98 2.32 19.75
CA ASN A 937 32.46 1.35 20.72
C ASN A 937 31.88 -0.07 20.49
N PRO A 938 32.07 -0.69 19.31
CA PRO A 938 31.44 -1.98 18.98
C PRO A 938 31.94 -3.15 19.84
N ASN A 939 33.06 -3.01 20.48
CA ASN A 939 33.69 -4.07 21.29
C ASN A 939 33.27 -4.04 22.77
N LEU A 940 32.56 -3.01 23.20
CA LEU A 940 32.02 -2.97 24.55
C LEU A 940 30.73 -3.79 24.65
N PRO A 941 30.42 -4.37 25.82
CA PRO A 941 29.12 -4.94 26.11
C PRO A 941 28.01 -3.92 25.80
N GLU A 942 26.85 -4.39 25.34
CA GLU A 942 25.72 -3.51 24.97
C GLU A 942 25.32 -2.58 26.12
N SER A 943 25.33 -3.09 27.34
CA SER A 943 25.08 -2.33 28.58
C SER A 943 26.06 -1.18 28.85
N GLU A 944 27.28 -1.25 28.28
CA GLU A 944 28.30 -0.19 28.43
C GLU A 944 28.31 0.76 27.23
N ARG A 945 27.83 0.35 26.10
CA ARG A 945 27.68 1.16 24.87
C ARG A 945 26.57 2.20 25.01
N LEU A 946 25.50 1.83 25.66
CA LEU A 946 24.35 2.70 25.87
C LEU A 946 24.61 3.63 27.07
N PRO A 947 24.07 4.84 27.12
CA PRO A 947 24.35 5.79 28.21
C PRO A 947 23.83 5.28 29.55
N LYS A 948 24.51 5.64 30.63
CA LYS A 948 24.11 5.29 32.01
C LYS A 948 22.74 5.85 32.42
N THR A 949 22.20 6.77 31.66
CA THR A 949 20.82 7.25 31.83
C THR A 949 19.79 6.19 31.56
N TYR A 950 20.17 5.12 30.83
CA TYR A 950 19.40 3.91 30.68
C TYR A 950 19.84 2.95 31.77
N ASP A 951 19.03 2.79 32.80
CA ASP A 951 19.33 1.80 33.84
C ASP A 951 18.98 0.41 33.32
N PHE A 952 20.01 -0.31 32.91
CA PHE A 952 19.91 -1.67 32.37
C PHE A 952 19.76 -2.73 33.45
N SER A 953 19.83 -2.38 34.73
CA SER A 953 19.53 -3.30 35.84
C SER A 953 18.04 -3.58 35.97
N GLU A 954 17.20 -2.65 35.44
CA GLU A 954 15.77 -2.83 35.36
C GLU A 954 15.37 -3.39 33.96
N PRO A 955 14.29 -4.19 33.86
CA PRO A 955 13.84 -4.71 32.59
C PRO A 955 13.50 -3.56 31.65
N ASN A 956 14.27 -3.49 30.57
CA ASN A 956 14.28 -2.33 29.69
C ASN A 956 13.03 -2.26 28.83
N ILE A 957 12.17 -1.30 29.10
CA ILE A 957 10.98 -0.98 28.31
C ILE A 957 11.34 -0.69 26.85
N TRP A 958 12.50 -0.09 26.59
CA TRP A 958 12.98 0.20 25.25
C TRP A 958 13.23 -1.06 24.39
N GLU A 959 13.55 -2.23 24.98
CA GLU A 959 13.72 -3.48 24.23
C GLU A 959 12.47 -3.90 23.46
N TRP A 960 11.30 -3.45 23.87
CA TRP A 960 10.06 -3.88 23.25
C TRP A 960 9.80 -3.26 21.87
N TYR A 961 10.26 -2.03 21.64
CA TYR A 961 9.94 -1.27 20.42
C TYR A 961 11.12 -0.58 19.76
N SER A 962 12.30 -0.67 20.35
CA SER A 962 13.49 -0.01 19.80
C SER A 962 14.14 -0.76 18.65
N TYR A 963 13.58 -1.89 18.24
CA TYR A 963 14.15 -2.69 17.16
C TYR A 963 13.38 -2.52 15.86
N GLU A 964 14.13 -2.27 14.77
CA GLU A 964 13.59 -2.08 13.42
C GLU A 964 12.98 -3.36 12.84
N VAL A 965 13.60 -4.51 13.11
CA VAL A 965 13.17 -5.81 12.58
C VAL A 965 12.45 -6.58 13.68
N PRO A 966 11.24 -7.11 13.44
CA PRO A 966 10.55 -7.93 14.42
C PRO A 966 11.32 -9.22 14.70
N PRO A 967 11.16 -9.82 15.88
CA PRO A 967 11.79 -11.09 16.22
C PRO A 967 11.32 -12.22 15.32
N ARG A 968 12.02 -13.36 15.40
CA ARG A 968 11.69 -14.56 14.64
C ARG A 968 10.24 -14.98 14.87
N ARG A 969 9.53 -15.23 13.77
CA ARG A 969 8.15 -15.74 13.77
C ARG A 969 8.06 -16.99 12.92
N VAL A 970 7.37 -17.99 13.44
CA VAL A 970 7.13 -19.26 12.75
C VAL A 970 5.65 -19.40 12.46
N TYR A 971 5.32 -19.75 11.24
CA TYR A 971 3.97 -20.05 10.81
C TYR A 971 3.91 -21.47 10.26
N LEU A 972 2.87 -22.19 10.61
CA LEU A 972 2.55 -23.51 10.08
C LEU A 972 1.38 -23.37 9.13
N GLN A 973 1.44 -24.05 7.98
CA GLN A 973 0.37 -24.01 6.98
C GLN A 973 0.04 -25.41 6.52
N LEU A 974 -1.24 -25.68 6.36
CA LEU A 974 -1.79 -26.81 5.63
C LEU A 974 -2.62 -26.26 4.45
N ALA A 975 -2.31 -26.68 3.24
CA ALA A 975 -3.10 -26.39 2.06
C ALA A 975 -3.63 -27.69 1.44
N VAL A 976 -4.87 -27.64 0.94
CA VAL A 976 -5.57 -28.72 0.24
C VAL A 976 -5.99 -28.20 -1.11
N LYS A 977 -5.53 -28.84 -2.19
CA LYS A 977 -5.88 -28.47 -3.59
C LYS A 977 -6.59 -29.65 -4.27
N PHE A 978 -7.72 -29.42 -4.92
CA PHE A 978 -8.53 -30.43 -5.61
C PHE A 978 -9.13 -29.93 -6.90
#